data_23e73494c18d5cc21568f4016a885637
#
_entry.id   23e73494c18d5cc21568f4016a885637
#
_cell.length_a   1.000
_cell.length_b   1.000
_cell.length_c   1.000
_cell.angle_alpha   90.00
_cell.angle_beta   90.00
_cell.angle_gamma   90.00
#
_symmetry.space_group_name_H-M   'P 1'
#
loop_
_entity.id
_entity.type
_entity.pdbx_description
1 polymer ?
#
loop_
_entity_poly.entity_id
_entity_poly.type
_entity_poly.pdbx_seq_one_letter_code
_entity_poly.pdbx_strand_id
1 'polypeptide(L)'
;MKKIYPTGLPFLFFFVSLSMTTAQAPSITAATPSSGTVEQWGKFEVQLDVNATWVNPYDYDEIRVAGTFTGPDGAVKSVDGFFMQDYTVSNQQTGALTNVGNGRFKVRFSPDKPGTWTYVLTITNAAGTGTFAPQTFEATAVSPDDNPGFVRTDQTNYLHFDDGRQYIPVGENIAWQATNPYVDYKNWLTKLSDNNGNFFRLWQCTWGLGLEWKNGSNGYLGFRKYKQNNAFYTDWLLDFCAEKGIYIMYCLQYHGQVSTNVNPNWSDSPFNTVNGGPCANTWEFFTNATAKNHTKNRYRYVLARWGYSRNIMAWELFNEVGWTDQFEQRKNDISAWHEEMAAYLKANDPNRHLVTTSYVNEYNDPNTWNLPDIDFTQTHFYVETPFLERTLAGGVRSYLNDYGKPTINGEFGLSGSGAGLGALDPDGIHIHNSMWGSLFGGGLGTGMSWWWDNYIEPKNLYYHFAPMSAVAGVVPFHAANMAPAPASVSGVPADLLMTPTQGWGALSDTSFIINSDGSVTSAGAGLGQFLYGSEWNTQHRRPPIFYVSYPVSGQFKVRTGSDTGQSPKIVIWVDGIKVLEQNAAVNQTFTVNISAGQHVIKVDNSGTDWVTISSYTFSGLGSGVDAYVLKSENQTRMAGWVLNNSYNHQSVQSGGVPAAASGGTLQVPGMSNGAYTIKYFDCLTGAFLNSAPVEVANGALSVNLPDLLWDLAFVVEDQSVDVAEIPEPLHFEVFPSPTVPGSAVILEVDTAEKTDLQVTLLDTSGRALHSQSAGSSNGGRQQISFQLPGDLPGGLYWLKMTDGKRTSGTKSIVINR
;
A
#
# COMPACT_ATOMS: atom_id res chain seq x y z
N MET A 1 30.44 16.64 -104.97
CA MET A 1 31.26 17.24 -104.05
C MET A 1 30.46 18.32 -103.29
N LYS A 2 29.95 18.05 -102.11
CA LYS A 2 29.35 19.06 -101.22
C LYS A 2 29.98 18.88 -99.82
N LYS A 3 30.67 19.92 -99.40
CA LYS A 3 31.23 20.00 -98.06
C LYS A 3 30.12 20.22 -97.00
N ILE A 4 30.09 19.40 -95.93
CA ILE A 4 29.25 19.60 -94.75
C ILE A 4 30.13 20.13 -93.70
N TYR A 5 29.80 21.31 -93.08
CA TYR A 5 30.42 21.89 -91.91
C TYR A 5 29.66 21.39 -90.66
N PRO A 6 30.33 21.01 -89.59
CA PRO A 6 29.62 20.69 -88.30
C PRO A 6 29.46 21.99 -87.45
N THR A 7 28.21 22.27 -87.14
CA THR A 7 27.84 23.30 -86.18
C THR A 7 28.03 22.74 -84.80
N GLY A 8 29.02 23.25 -84.04
CA GLY A 8 29.28 23.00 -82.61
C GLY A 8 28.27 23.79 -81.79
N LEU A 9 27.48 23.07 -80.97
CA LEU A 9 26.64 23.65 -79.88
C LEU A 9 27.53 23.81 -78.62
N PRO A 10 27.56 24.94 -77.89
CA PRO A 10 28.30 25.06 -76.68
C PRO A 10 27.45 24.45 -75.52
N PHE A 11 27.98 23.41 -74.91
CA PHE A 11 27.46 22.89 -73.63
C PHE A 11 27.75 23.90 -72.51
N LEU A 12 26.73 24.53 -71.98
CA LEU A 12 26.79 25.38 -70.79
C LEU A 12 26.74 24.48 -69.59
N PHE A 13 27.85 24.24 -68.90
CA PHE A 13 27.85 23.56 -67.59
C PHE A 13 27.32 24.51 -66.51
N PHE A 14 26.07 24.28 -66.05
CA PHE A 14 25.60 24.84 -64.82
C PHE A 14 26.23 24.10 -63.63
N PHE A 15 27.20 24.73 -62.97
CA PHE A 15 27.64 24.29 -61.65
C PHE A 15 26.53 24.70 -60.66
N VAL A 16 25.67 23.76 -60.28
CA VAL A 16 24.83 23.90 -59.06
C VAL A 16 25.75 23.65 -57.88
N SER A 17 26.25 24.70 -57.26
CA SER A 17 26.88 24.60 -55.94
C SER A 17 25.78 24.23 -54.93
N LEU A 18 25.69 22.96 -54.60
CA LEU A 18 25.01 22.54 -53.38
C LEU A 18 25.78 23.14 -52.21
N SER A 19 25.30 24.26 -51.67
CA SER A 19 25.72 24.70 -50.34
C SER A 19 25.19 23.68 -49.33
N MET A 20 26.05 22.76 -48.91
CA MET A 20 25.79 21.99 -47.68
C MET A 20 25.76 23.00 -46.55
N THR A 21 24.58 23.46 -46.20
CA THR A 21 24.41 24.12 -44.87
C THR A 21 24.72 23.05 -43.82
N THR A 22 25.89 23.10 -43.26
CA THR A 22 26.20 22.34 -42.02
C THR A 22 25.16 22.75 -40.99
N ALA A 23 24.37 21.79 -40.55
CA ALA A 23 23.41 22.04 -39.48
C ALA A 23 24.19 22.62 -38.27
N GLN A 24 23.79 23.80 -37.83
CA GLN A 24 24.43 24.44 -36.69
C GLN A 24 24.15 23.62 -35.41
N ALA A 25 25.20 23.37 -34.62
CA ALA A 25 25.04 22.72 -33.33
C ALA A 25 24.02 23.47 -32.45
N PRO A 26 23.19 22.79 -31.69
CA PRO A 26 22.21 23.42 -30.83
C PRO A 26 22.89 24.25 -29.76
N SER A 27 22.24 25.30 -29.24
CA SER A 27 22.77 26.13 -28.14
C SER A 27 21.67 26.47 -27.13
N ILE A 28 22.10 26.68 -25.89
CA ILE A 28 21.29 27.25 -24.81
C ILE A 28 21.59 28.76 -24.82
N THR A 29 20.57 29.58 -25.08
CA THR A 29 20.68 31.02 -25.19
C THR A 29 20.44 31.73 -23.86
N ALA A 30 19.62 31.15 -22.99
CA ALA A 30 19.43 31.60 -21.61
C ALA A 30 19.07 30.42 -20.72
N ALA A 31 19.46 30.51 -19.44
CA ALA A 31 19.10 29.58 -18.38
C ALA A 31 18.62 30.40 -17.17
N THR A 32 17.36 30.20 -16.80
CA THR A 32 16.71 30.96 -15.72
C THR A 32 16.37 29.99 -14.56
N PRO A 33 17.12 30.05 -13.45
CA PRO A 33 16.81 29.23 -12.27
C PRO A 33 15.54 29.75 -11.57
N SER A 34 14.80 28.84 -10.92
CA SER A 34 13.62 29.16 -10.12
C SER A 34 13.95 30.00 -8.89
N SER A 35 15.15 29.81 -8.34
CA SER A 35 15.70 30.56 -7.21
C SER A 35 17.23 30.47 -7.22
N GLY A 36 17.90 31.44 -6.55
CA GLY A 36 19.33 31.34 -6.24
C GLY A 36 19.62 30.48 -5.00
N THR A 37 18.59 30.14 -4.23
CA THR A 37 18.68 29.29 -3.02
C THR A 37 17.59 28.26 -3.03
N VAL A 38 17.89 27.07 -2.49
CA VAL A 38 16.92 25.97 -2.30
C VAL A 38 17.32 25.20 -1.04
N GLU A 39 16.36 24.62 -0.35
CA GLU A 39 16.66 23.73 0.78
C GLU A 39 17.27 22.40 0.30
N GLN A 40 18.11 21.82 1.12
CA GLN A 40 18.51 20.41 0.95
C GLN A 40 17.28 19.53 0.72
N TRP A 41 17.35 18.61 -0.24
CA TRP A 41 16.24 17.77 -0.72
C TRP A 41 15.04 18.54 -1.30
N GLY A 42 15.19 19.83 -1.53
CA GLY A 42 14.19 20.66 -2.19
C GLY A 42 14.30 20.65 -3.72
N LYS A 43 13.30 21.21 -4.39
CA LYS A 43 13.22 21.31 -5.86
C LYS A 43 14.02 22.50 -6.38
N PHE A 44 15.14 22.27 -7.05
CA PHE A 44 15.83 23.27 -7.88
C PHE A 44 15.43 23.07 -9.34
N GLU A 45 14.88 24.08 -10.00
CA GLU A 45 14.47 24.01 -11.40
C GLU A 45 15.17 25.11 -12.20
N VAL A 46 15.64 24.77 -13.41
CA VAL A 46 16.20 25.73 -14.38
C VAL A 46 15.39 25.63 -15.68
N GLN A 47 14.83 26.74 -16.12
CA GLN A 47 14.18 26.89 -17.41
C GLN A 47 15.19 27.30 -18.49
N LEU A 48 15.08 26.73 -19.69
CA LEU A 48 16.02 26.95 -20.77
C LEU A 48 15.35 27.60 -21.98
N ASP A 49 15.96 28.66 -22.51
CA ASP A 49 15.73 29.13 -23.86
C ASP A 49 16.81 28.54 -24.78
N VAL A 50 16.37 27.89 -25.85
CA VAL A 50 17.28 27.13 -26.72
C VAL A 50 17.14 27.57 -28.19
N ASN A 51 18.26 27.54 -28.91
CA ASN A 51 18.28 27.65 -30.36
C ASN A 51 18.58 26.25 -30.94
N ALA A 52 17.53 25.53 -31.25
CA ALA A 52 17.58 24.19 -31.82
C ALA A 52 16.28 23.88 -32.55
N THR A 53 16.30 22.89 -33.42
CA THR A 53 15.12 22.37 -34.12
C THR A 53 14.89 20.91 -33.76
N TRP A 54 13.65 20.52 -33.63
CA TRP A 54 13.22 19.15 -33.35
C TRP A 54 11.84 18.89 -33.98
N VAL A 55 11.54 17.63 -34.21
CA VAL A 55 10.21 17.14 -34.59
C VAL A 55 9.45 16.65 -33.34
N ASN A 56 10.16 15.95 -32.47
CA ASN A 56 9.61 15.43 -31.23
C ASN A 56 10.51 15.79 -30.03
N PRO A 57 10.11 16.77 -29.18
CA PRO A 57 10.93 17.18 -28.03
C PRO A 57 11.04 16.14 -26.91
N TYR A 58 10.29 15.03 -26.99
CA TYR A 58 10.33 13.92 -26.05
C TYR A 58 11.26 12.80 -26.50
N ASP A 59 11.78 12.86 -27.73
CA ASP A 59 12.72 11.87 -28.25
C ASP A 59 14.15 12.29 -27.92
N TYR A 60 14.76 11.60 -26.95
CA TYR A 60 16.12 11.89 -26.51
C TYR A 60 17.20 11.57 -27.55
N ASP A 61 16.89 10.76 -28.56
CA ASP A 61 17.80 10.52 -29.68
C ASP A 61 17.79 11.69 -30.66
N GLU A 62 16.68 12.44 -30.74
CA GLU A 62 16.54 13.63 -31.58
C GLU A 62 17.11 14.88 -30.91
N ILE A 63 16.70 15.15 -29.67
CA ILE A 63 17.18 16.30 -28.88
C ILE A 63 17.23 15.95 -27.39
N ARG A 64 18.38 16.13 -26.77
CA ARG A 64 18.65 15.85 -25.37
C ARG A 64 19.16 17.09 -24.65
N VAL A 65 18.55 17.41 -23.53
CA VAL A 65 19.04 18.41 -22.56
C VAL A 65 19.49 17.66 -21.30
N ALA A 66 20.58 18.08 -20.69
CA ALA A 66 21.08 17.51 -19.45
C ALA A 66 21.75 18.58 -18.56
N GLY A 67 21.74 18.34 -17.26
CA GLY A 67 22.47 19.11 -16.26
C GLY A 67 23.47 18.24 -15.50
N THR A 68 24.70 18.75 -15.35
CA THR A 68 25.71 18.14 -14.48
C THR A 68 25.92 19.06 -13.29
N PHE A 69 25.67 18.53 -12.08
CA PHE A 69 25.71 19.27 -10.82
C PHE A 69 26.89 18.77 -9.99
N THR A 70 27.73 19.72 -9.54
CA THR A 70 28.86 19.44 -8.65
C THR A 70 28.55 19.98 -7.27
N GLY A 71 28.53 19.14 -6.26
CA GLY A 71 28.24 19.48 -4.88
C GLY A 71 29.41 20.16 -4.16
N PRO A 72 29.17 20.68 -2.95
CA PRO A 72 30.20 21.36 -2.14
C PRO A 72 31.36 20.43 -1.75
N ASP A 73 31.16 19.12 -1.79
CA ASP A 73 32.18 18.09 -1.55
C ASP A 73 32.88 17.60 -2.83
N GLY A 74 32.56 18.16 -3.99
CA GLY A 74 33.08 17.76 -5.28
C GLY A 74 32.38 16.54 -5.92
N ALA A 75 31.37 15.96 -5.28
CA ALA A 75 30.58 14.89 -5.87
C ALA A 75 29.79 15.39 -7.09
N VAL A 76 29.77 14.60 -8.16
CA VAL A 76 29.12 14.97 -9.42
C VAL A 76 27.87 14.12 -9.62
N LYS A 77 26.75 14.79 -9.91
CA LYS A 77 25.47 14.17 -10.27
C LYS A 77 25.01 14.68 -11.64
N SER A 78 24.48 13.80 -12.45
CA SER A 78 23.90 14.17 -13.74
C SER A 78 22.42 13.84 -13.77
N VAL A 79 21.63 14.76 -14.34
CA VAL A 79 20.20 14.59 -14.55
C VAL A 79 19.86 14.96 -15.99
N ASP A 80 18.93 14.22 -16.60
CA ASP A 80 18.36 14.63 -17.88
C ASP A 80 17.38 15.78 -17.68
N GLY A 81 17.27 16.65 -18.67
CA GLY A 81 16.21 17.64 -18.78
C GLY A 81 14.99 17.04 -19.49
N PHE A 82 13.91 17.80 -19.51
CA PHE A 82 12.65 17.39 -20.12
C PHE A 82 11.95 18.59 -20.77
N PHE A 83 11.14 18.30 -21.78
CA PHE A 83 10.28 19.32 -22.37
C PHE A 83 8.92 19.33 -21.65
N MET A 84 8.44 20.53 -21.28
CA MET A 84 7.12 20.70 -20.70
C MET A 84 6.39 21.92 -21.23
N GLN A 85 5.07 21.83 -21.27
CA GLN A 85 4.15 22.94 -21.39
C GLN A 85 3.68 23.34 -20.02
N ASP A 86 3.83 24.62 -19.66
CA ASP A 86 3.32 25.16 -18.40
C ASP A 86 1.82 25.48 -18.51
N TYR A 87 1.11 25.31 -17.38
CA TYR A 87 -0.31 25.61 -17.24
C TYR A 87 -0.59 26.36 -15.94
N THR A 88 -1.76 26.96 -15.87
CA THR A 88 -2.39 27.41 -14.62
C THR A 88 -3.77 26.78 -14.48
N VAL A 89 -4.19 26.50 -13.24
CA VAL A 89 -5.55 26.10 -12.93
C VAL A 89 -6.44 27.34 -13.02
N SER A 90 -7.18 27.47 -14.12
CA SER A 90 -8.03 28.64 -14.40
C SER A 90 -9.38 28.59 -13.68
N ASN A 91 -9.79 27.42 -13.20
CA ASN A 91 -11.01 27.22 -12.43
C ASN A 91 -10.77 26.18 -11.34
N GLN A 92 -10.83 26.60 -10.09
CA GLN A 92 -10.58 25.79 -8.91
C GLN A 92 -11.66 24.72 -8.65
N GLN A 93 -12.88 24.94 -9.12
CA GLN A 93 -14.03 24.03 -8.94
C GLN A 93 -14.03 22.89 -9.96
N THR A 94 -13.49 23.14 -11.15
CA THR A 94 -13.48 22.14 -12.24
C THR A 94 -12.08 21.63 -12.55
N GLY A 95 -11.03 22.23 -11.97
CA GLY A 95 -9.66 21.92 -12.28
C GLY A 95 -9.22 22.28 -13.71
N ALA A 96 -9.99 23.09 -14.44
CA ALA A 96 -9.70 23.47 -15.82
C ALA A 96 -8.36 24.17 -15.93
N LEU A 97 -7.59 23.86 -16.98
CA LEU A 97 -6.26 24.40 -17.25
C LEU A 97 -6.25 25.44 -18.36
N THR A 98 -5.39 26.42 -18.21
CA THR A 98 -5.03 27.38 -19.28
C THR A 98 -3.52 27.31 -19.53
N ASN A 99 -3.10 27.23 -20.79
CA ASN A 99 -1.70 27.22 -21.19
C ASN A 99 -0.99 28.51 -20.77
N VAL A 100 0.25 28.39 -20.31
CA VAL A 100 1.14 29.53 -20.00
C VAL A 100 2.32 29.50 -20.97
N GLY A 101 2.39 30.49 -21.86
CA GLY A 101 3.47 30.59 -22.86
C GLY A 101 3.55 29.37 -23.79
N ASN A 102 4.76 29.16 -24.32
CA ASN A 102 5.09 28.01 -25.16
C ASN A 102 5.84 26.96 -24.33
N GLY A 103 5.77 25.70 -24.77
CA GLY A 103 6.55 24.64 -24.14
C GLY A 103 8.06 24.92 -24.20
N ARG A 104 8.78 24.51 -23.16
CA ARG A 104 10.23 24.76 -22.97
C ARG A 104 10.92 23.55 -22.39
N PHE A 105 12.23 23.50 -22.56
CA PHE A 105 13.07 22.55 -21.81
C PHE A 105 13.34 23.08 -20.41
N LYS A 106 13.31 22.16 -19.44
CA LYS A 106 13.69 22.42 -18.04
C LYS A 106 14.60 21.32 -17.54
N VAL A 107 15.34 21.64 -16.49
CA VAL A 107 16.14 20.67 -15.71
C VAL A 107 15.74 20.82 -14.26
N ARG A 108 15.45 19.70 -13.59
CA ARG A 108 15.13 19.65 -12.16
C ARG A 108 16.19 18.84 -11.42
N PHE A 109 16.55 19.32 -10.26
CA PHE A 109 17.53 18.70 -9.39
C PHE A 109 17.13 18.86 -7.93
N SER A 110 17.56 17.92 -7.08
CA SER A 110 17.39 17.99 -5.63
C SER A 110 18.77 17.85 -4.98
N PRO A 111 19.31 18.90 -4.33
CA PRO A 111 20.62 18.84 -3.67
C PRO A 111 20.51 17.99 -2.40
N ASP A 112 21.43 17.05 -2.20
CA ASP A 112 21.45 16.17 -1.02
C ASP A 112 22.36 16.71 0.10
N LYS A 113 23.02 17.87 -0.11
CA LYS A 113 23.91 18.50 0.87
C LYS A 113 23.76 20.00 0.87
N PRO A 114 23.82 20.67 2.02
CA PRO A 114 23.89 22.13 2.09
C PRO A 114 25.24 22.64 1.61
N GLY A 115 25.26 23.86 1.06
CA GLY A 115 26.42 24.57 0.52
C GLY A 115 26.26 24.97 -0.94
N THR A 116 27.30 25.53 -1.52
CA THR A 116 27.30 26.01 -2.90
C THR A 116 27.41 24.85 -3.89
N TRP A 117 26.45 24.78 -4.80
CA TRP A 117 26.42 23.84 -5.93
C TRP A 117 26.77 24.57 -7.21
N THR A 118 27.60 23.93 -8.07
CA THR A 118 27.87 24.41 -9.43
C THR A 118 27.16 23.52 -10.43
N TYR A 119 26.56 24.10 -11.47
CA TYR A 119 25.93 23.30 -12.52
C TYR A 119 26.32 23.76 -13.92
N VAL A 120 26.40 22.78 -14.84
CA VAL A 120 26.65 22.97 -16.27
C VAL A 120 25.50 22.33 -17.03
N LEU A 121 24.94 23.06 -18.00
CA LEU A 121 23.83 22.58 -18.83
C LEU A 121 24.34 22.30 -20.24
N THR A 122 23.84 21.23 -20.82
CA THR A 122 24.15 20.80 -22.19
C THR A 122 22.89 20.58 -22.99
N ILE A 123 22.96 20.83 -24.29
CA ILE A 123 21.94 20.45 -25.26
C ILE A 123 22.63 19.75 -26.45
N THR A 124 22.11 18.60 -26.86
CA THR A 124 22.70 17.75 -27.87
C THR A 124 21.65 17.34 -28.90
N ASN A 125 22.02 17.39 -30.18
CA ASN A 125 21.28 16.79 -31.30
C ASN A 125 22.27 16.18 -32.31
N ALA A 126 21.79 15.75 -33.48
CA ALA A 126 22.63 15.15 -34.53
C ALA A 126 23.74 16.09 -35.05
N ALA A 127 23.61 17.43 -34.91
CA ALA A 127 24.60 18.41 -35.35
C ALA A 127 25.72 18.66 -34.31
N GLY A 128 25.57 18.16 -33.08
CA GLY A 128 26.58 18.30 -32.02
C GLY A 128 26.00 18.69 -30.67
N THR A 129 26.87 19.11 -29.74
CA THR A 129 26.55 19.51 -28.38
C THR A 129 26.89 20.99 -28.15
N GLY A 130 25.92 21.72 -27.63
CA GLY A 130 26.08 23.06 -27.08
C GLY A 130 26.17 22.99 -25.55
N THR A 131 27.07 23.78 -24.95
CA THR A 131 27.25 23.86 -23.49
C THR A 131 27.00 25.29 -23.02
N PHE A 132 26.23 25.45 -21.96
CA PHE A 132 26.01 26.71 -21.27
C PHE A 132 27.05 26.92 -20.18
N ALA A 133 27.52 28.14 -20.00
CA ALA A 133 28.56 28.44 -19.01
C ALA A 133 28.15 28.00 -17.59
N PRO A 134 29.11 27.58 -16.75
CA PRO A 134 28.85 27.17 -15.38
C PRO A 134 28.11 28.24 -14.58
N GLN A 135 27.12 27.83 -13.77
CA GLN A 135 26.33 28.63 -12.88
C GLN A 135 26.37 28.05 -11.48
N THR A 136 25.95 28.83 -10.49
CA THR A 136 25.89 28.34 -9.10
C THR A 136 24.52 28.64 -8.48
N PHE A 137 24.18 27.87 -7.45
CA PHE A 137 23.10 28.13 -6.50
C PHE A 137 23.52 27.67 -5.10
N GLU A 138 22.82 28.12 -4.08
CA GLU A 138 23.08 27.76 -2.69
C GLU A 138 22.01 26.78 -2.19
N ALA A 139 22.44 25.63 -1.64
CA ALA A 139 21.57 24.74 -0.90
C ALA A 139 21.67 25.04 0.60
N THR A 140 20.56 25.39 1.23
CA THR A 140 20.50 25.63 2.68
C THR A 140 20.20 24.34 3.44
N ALA A 141 20.72 24.24 4.66
CA ALA A 141 20.36 23.14 5.55
C ALA A 141 18.87 23.17 5.87
N VAL A 142 18.24 22.03 5.96
CA VAL A 142 16.83 21.92 6.37
C VAL A 142 16.70 21.89 7.89
N SER A 143 15.56 22.36 8.39
CA SER A 143 15.15 22.03 9.75
C SER A 143 14.81 20.54 9.82
N PRO A 144 15.29 19.80 10.83
CA PRO A 144 14.99 18.37 10.96
C PRO A 144 13.49 18.05 10.95
N ASP A 145 12.64 18.95 11.40
CA ASP A 145 11.19 18.71 11.49
C ASP A 145 10.44 18.91 10.16
N ASP A 146 11.03 19.64 9.18
CA ASP A 146 10.31 20.06 7.98
C ASP A 146 10.57 19.15 6.77
N ASN A 147 11.76 18.53 6.67
CA ASN A 147 12.14 17.76 5.48
C ASN A 147 13.08 16.61 5.84
N PRO A 148 12.57 15.37 5.94
CA PRO A 148 13.38 14.22 6.34
C PRO A 148 14.26 13.64 5.22
N GLY A 149 14.15 14.14 4.01
CA GLY A 149 14.81 13.56 2.83
C GLY A 149 13.98 12.49 2.15
N PHE A 150 14.65 11.61 1.42
CA PHE A 150 14.04 10.52 0.67
C PHE A 150 13.81 9.30 1.55
N VAL A 151 12.83 8.49 1.18
CA VAL A 151 12.54 7.21 1.84
C VAL A 151 13.58 6.18 1.41
N ARG A 152 14.07 5.40 2.38
CA ARG A 152 15.10 4.37 2.21
C ARG A 152 14.67 3.05 2.81
N THR A 153 15.34 1.99 2.37
CA THR A 153 15.34 0.67 2.98
C THR A 153 16.76 0.24 3.31
N ASP A 154 16.90 -0.61 4.28
CA ASP A 154 18.16 -1.24 4.68
C ASP A 154 17.94 -2.75 4.87
N GLN A 155 18.58 -3.36 5.87
CA GLN A 155 18.42 -4.78 6.19
C GLN A 155 17.27 -5.08 7.15
N THR A 156 16.48 -4.04 7.53
CA THR A 156 15.28 -4.22 8.36
C THR A 156 14.04 -4.43 7.49
N ASN A 157 12.93 -4.83 8.12
CA ASN A 157 11.63 -4.95 7.42
C ASN A 157 10.90 -3.61 7.26
N TYR A 158 11.48 -2.51 7.72
CA TYR A 158 10.81 -1.21 7.77
C TYR A 158 11.61 -0.15 7.05
N LEU A 159 10.93 0.95 6.73
CA LEU A 159 11.49 2.07 6.00
C LEU A 159 11.96 3.18 6.94
N HIS A 160 12.92 3.96 6.46
CA HIS A 160 13.40 5.16 7.13
C HIS A 160 13.65 6.29 6.13
N PHE A 161 13.80 7.54 6.61
CA PHE A 161 14.22 8.68 5.80
C PHE A 161 15.75 8.84 5.78
N ASP A 162 16.25 9.70 4.88
CA ASP A 162 17.69 10.04 4.83
C ASP A 162 18.23 10.57 6.18
N ASP A 163 17.40 11.21 7.00
CA ASP A 163 17.76 11.70 8.34
C ASP A 163 17.71 10.62 9.45
N GLY A 164 17.33 9.39 9.11
CA GLY A 164 17.25 8.23 10.01
C GLY A 164 15.92 8.06 10.74
N ARG A 165 14.97 8.99 10.63
CA ARG A 165 13.62 8.80 11.19
C ARG A 165 12.91 7.65 10.49
N GLN A 166 12.20 6.82 11.27
CA GLN A 166 11.39 5.75 10.67
C GLN A 166 10.24 6.33 9.84
N TYR A 167 9.88 5.61 8.79
CA TYR A 167 8.72 5.89 7.96
C TYR A 167 7.82 4.66 7.91
N ILE A 168 6.59 4.79 8.40
CA ILE A 168 5.56 3.75 8.31
C ILE A 168 4.48 4.26 7.35
N PRO A 169 4.33 3.68 6.16
CA PRO A 169 3.24 4.01 5.25
C PRO A 169 1.88 3.67 5.85
N VAL A 170 1.02 4.67 5.99
CA VAL A 170 -0.37 4.53 6.45
C VAL A 170 -1.27 5.16 5.41
N GLY A 171 -2.09 4.33 4.72
CA GLY A 171 -2.89 4.88 3.64
C GLY A 171 -3.70 3.86 2.84
N GLU A 172 -4.02 4.23 1.61
CA GLU A 172 -4.91 3.49 0.70
C GLU A 172 -4.48 3.61 -0.75
N ASN A 173 -5.09 2.83 -1.64
CA ASN A 173 -4.98 3.09 -3.08
C ASN A 173 -5.81 4.33 -3.43
N ILE A 174 -5.26 5.22 -4.27
CA ILE A 174 -5.96 6.31 -4.96
C ILE A 174 -5.42 6.33 -6.38
N ALA A 175 -5.72 5.27 -7.14
CA ALA A 175 -5.02 4.99 -8.38
C ALA A 175 -5.33 5.96 -9.52
N TRP A 176 -6.52 6.55 -9.56
CA TRP A 176 -6.96 7.54 -10.55
C TRP A 176 -8.09 8.42 -10.01
N GLN A 177 -8.33 9.54 -10.71
CA GLN A 177 -9.44 10.45 -10.41
C GLN A 177 -10.79 9.85 -10.85
N ALA A 178 -11.86 10.25 -10.17
CA ALA A 178 -13.23 9.95 -10.58
C ALA A 178 -13.73 10.91 -11.68
N THR A 179 -13.45 12.21 -11.53
CA THR A 179 -13.93 13.26 -12.43
C THR A 179 -12.78 14.11 -12.97
N ASN A 180 -12.01 14.74 -12.11
CA ASN A 180 -10.89 15.60 -12.47
C ASN A 180 -9.74 15.48 -11.48
N PRO A 181 -8.47 15.31 -11.95
CA PRO A 181 -7.33 15.09 -11.07
C PRO A 181 -7.16 16.17 -9.99
N TYR A 182 -7.28 17.44 -10.37
CA TYR A 182 -7.08 18.53 -9.42
C TYR A 182 -8.11 18.54 -8.28
N VAL A 183 -9.38 18.34 -8.63
CA VAL A 183 -10.49 18.40 -7.65
C VAL A 183 -10.50 17.18 -6.76
N ASP A 184 -10.42 15.99 -7.37
CA ASP A 184 -10.59 14.73 -6.66
C ASP A 184 -9.40 14.46 -5.73
N TYR A 185 -8.16 14.55 -6.22
CA TYR A 185 -6.98 14.36 -5.38
C TYR A 185 -6.88 15.41 -4.27
N LYS A 186 -7.25 16.67 -4.55
CA LYS A 186 -7.29 17.70 -3.51
C LYS A 186 -8.25 17.33 -2.38
N ASN A 187 -9.43 16.85 -2.72
CA ASN A 187 -10.43 16.43 -1.73
C ASN A 187 -9.97 15.20 -0.94
N TRP A 188 -9.61 14.12 -1.64
CA TRP A 188 -9.24 12.84 -1.02
C TRP A 188 -7.98 12.92 -0.17
N LEU A 189 -6.91 13.56 -0.69
CA LEU A 189 -5.66 13.70 0.04
C LEU A 189 -5.74 14.68 1.21
N THR A 190 -6.64 15.69 1.14
CA THR A 190 -6.92 16.52 2.31
C THR A 190 -7.54 15.68 3.42
N LYS A 191 -8.57 14.87 3.11
CA LYS A 191 -9.20 13.99 4.11
C LYS A 191 -8.23 12.94 4.65
N LEU A 192 -7.41 12.35 3.78
CA LEU A 192 -6.39 11.39 4.19
C LEU A 192 -5.39 12.05 5.15
N SER A 193 -4.84 13.21 4.81
CA SER A 193 -3.91 13.97 5.65
C SER A 193 -4.55 14.46 6.95
N ASP A 194 -5.80 14.96 6.93
CA ASP A 194 -6.53 15.38 8.12
C ASP A 194 -6.77 14.24 9.11
N ASN A 195 -6.67 12.97 8.63
CA ASN A 195 -6.70 11.77 9.42
C ASN A 195 -5.33 11.09 9.56
N ASN A 196 -4.24 11.87 9.42
CA ASN A 196 -2.85 11.44 9.58
C ASN A 196 -2.43 10.28 8.66
N GLY A 197 -3.16 10.01 7.57
CA GLY A 197 -2.69 9.16 6.50
C GLY A 197 -1.57 9.86 5.72
N ASN A 198 -0.52 9.13 5.38
CA ASN A 198 0.72 9.69 4.81
C ASN A 198 1.15 8.99 3.52
N PHE A 199 0.33 8.13 2.95
CA PHE A 199 0.71 7.29 1.81
C PHE A 199 -0.45 6.94 0.91
N PHE A 200 -0.22 6.93 -0.41
CA PHE A 200 -1.14 6.32 -1.37
C PHE A 200 -0.42 5.77 -2.59
N ARG A 201 -1.12 4.92 -3.36
CA ARG A 201 -0.64 4.34 -4.60
C ARG A 201 -1.36 4.94 -5.80
N LEU A 202 -0.59 5.39 -6.80
CA LEU A 202 -1.03 6.10 -8.01
C LEU A 202 -0.64 5.31 -9.27
N TRP A 203 -1.50 5.27 -10.30
CA TRP A 203 -1.20 4.60 -11.57
C TRP A 203 -1.07 5.58 -12.75
N GLN A 204 -0.09 5.32 -13.62
CA GLN A 204 -0.04 5.91 -14.96
C GLN A 204 -0.98 5.17 -15.93
N CYS A 205 -2.27 5.24 -15.70
CA CYS A 205 -3.26 4.60 -16.57
C CYS A 205 -3.91 5.61 -17.53
N THR A 206 -4.50 5.09 -18.62
CA THR A 206 -5.06 5.93 -19.70
C THR A 206 -6.28 6.75 -19.28
N TRP A 207 -7.02 6.31 -18.27
CA TRP A 207 -8.16 7.04 -17.68
C TRP A 207 -7.75 7.89 -16.45
N GLY A 208 -6.49 7.83 -16.04
CA GLY A 208 -5.87 8.60 -14.98
C GLY A 208 -4.82 9.59 -15.50
N LEU A 209 -3.68 9.64 -14.80
CA LEU A 209 -2.57 10.53 -15.11
C LEU A 209 -1.53 9.92 -16.08
N GLY A 210 -1.92 8.98 -16.93
CA GLY A 210 -1.06 8.43 -17.99
C GLY A 210 -0.47 9.50 -18.90
N LEU A 211 0.76 9.29 -19.32
CA LEU A 211 1.49 10.21 -20.22
C LEU A 211 1.21 9.91 -21.68
N GLU A 212 1.03 8.66 -22.02
CA GLU A 212 1.05 8.19 -23.41
C GLU A 212 -0.08 7.19 -23.66
N TRP A 213 -0.78 7.37 -24.77
CA TRP A 213 -1.80 6.45 -25.25
C TRP A 213 -2.06 6.65 -26.74
N LYS A 214 -2.96 5.85 -27.32
CA LYS A 214 -3.42 5.95 -28.70
C LYS A 214 -3.74 7.39 -29.09
N ASN A 215 -3.20 7.82 -30.23
CA ASN A 215 -3.43 9.17 -30.76
C ASN A 215 -4.92 9.47 -30.93
N GLY A 216 -5.33 10.64 -30.45
CA GLY A 216 -6.71 11.13 -30.52
C GLY A 216 -7.65 10.61 -29.43
N SER A 217 -7.29 9.59 -28.65
CA SER A 217 -8.06 9.13 -27.51
C SER A 217 -7.82 10.06 -26.31
N ASN A 218 -8.89 10.67 -25.77
CA ASN A 218 -8.81 11.54 -24.57
C ASN A 218 -7.69 12.60 -24.62
N GLY A 219 -7.34 13.11 -25.80
CA GLY A 219 -6.28 14.11 -25.96
C GLY A 219 -4.85 13.56 -25.88
N TYR A 220 -4.66 12.26 -25.93
CA TYR A 220 -3.34 11.64 -26.10
C TYR A 220 -2.80 11.84 -27.53
N LEU A 221 -1.48 11.85 -27.65
CA LEU A 221 -0.76 12.24 -28.86
C LEU A 221 -0.12 11.06 -29.62
N GLY A 222 -0.31 9.83 -29.14
CA GLY A 222 0.26 8.61 -29.73
C GLY A 222 1.63 8.26 -29.17
N PHE A 223 2.25 7.25 -29.80
CA PHE A 223 3.52 6.68 -29.43
C PHE A 223 4.64 7.73 -29.36
N ARG A 224 5.43 7.73 -28.32
CA ARG A 224 6.54 8.67 -28.02
C ARG A 224 6.13 10.14 -27.87
N LYS A 225 4.87 10.43 -27.55
CA LYS A 225 4.40 11.81 -27.30
C LYS A 225 3.61 11.87 -25.99
N TYR A 226 3.94 12.83 -25.15
CA TYR A 226 3.43 12.86 -23.77
C TYR A 226 2.38 13.96 -23.57
N LYS A 227 1.28 13.57 -22.97
CA LYS A 227 0.13 14.42 -22.66
C LYS A 227 0.50 15.40 -21.53
N GLN A 228 0.72 16.66 -21.89
CA GLN A 228 1.31 17.65 -21.01
C GLN A 228 0.40 18.12 -19.88
N ASN A 229 -0.91 18.15 -20.08
CA ASN A 229 -1.84 18.48 -19.00
C ASN A 229 -1.85 17.39 -17.89
N ASN A 230 -1.78 16.11 -18.22
CA ASN A 230 -1.63 15.04 -17.24
C ASN A 230 -0.30 15.17 -16.49
N ALA A 231 0.76 15.47 -17.21
CA ALA A 231 2.07 15.70 -16.61
C ALA A 231 2.07 16.92 -15.68
N PHE A 232 1.34 17.99 -16.01
CA PHE A 232 1.15 19.15 -15.12
C PHE A 232 0.34 18.79 -13.87
N TYR A 233 -0.73 18.01 -14.00
CA TYR A 233 -1.46 17.53 -12.81
C TYR A 233 -0.58 16.69 -11.89
N THR A 234 0.33 15.90 -12.45
CA THR A 234 1.32 15.15 -11.64
C THR A 234 2.30 16.09 -10.93
N ASP A 235 2.78 17.17 -11.60
CA ASP A 235 3.61 18.19 -10.94
C ASP A 235 2.87 18.82 -9.76
N TRP A 236 1.64 19.26 -9.98
CA TRP A 236 0.79 19.84 -8.94
C TRP A 236 0.53 18.86 -7.80
N LEU A 237 0.26 17.60 -8.13
CA LEU A 237 -0.01 16.54 -7.14
C LEU A 237 1.20 16.31 -6.23
N LEU A 238 2.42 16.30 -6.78
CA LEU A 238 3.65 16.15 -6.00
C LEU A 238 3.89 17.34 -5.08
N ASP A 239 3.65 18.57 -5.56
CA ASP A 239 3.77 19.77 -4.73
C ASP A 239 2.69 19.75 -3.61
N PHE A 240 1.47 19.31 -3.89
CA PHE A 240 0.41 19.15 -2.90
C PHE A 240 0.72 18.02 -1.89
N CYS A 241 1.28 16.91 -2.33
CA CYS A 241 1.77 15.83 -1.44
C CYS A 241 2.87 16.33 -0.50
N ALA A 242 3.77 17.17 -0.99
CA ALA A 242 4.81 17.78 -0.16
C ALA A 242 4.21 18.70 0.92
N GLU A 243 3.18 19.49 0.57
CA GLU A 243 2.42 20.31 1.52
C GLU A 243 1.72 19.48 2.60
N LYS A 244 1.17 18.31 2.21
CA LYS A 244 0.38 17.45 3.10
C LYS A 244 1.17 16.37 3.83
N GLY A 245 2.48 16.24 3.58
CA GLY A 245 3.30 15.17 4.16
C GLY A 245 2.96 13.76 3.64
N ILE A 246 2.44 13.67 2.42
CA ILE A 246 1.99 12.39 1.81
C ILE A 246 3.04 11.91 0.81
N TYR A 247 3.25 10.60 0.77
CA TYR A 247 4.18 9.91 -0.13
C TYR A 247 3.44 9.02 -1.11
N ILE A 248 4.06 8.76 -2.28
CA ILE A 248 3.42 8.07 -3.39
C ILE A 248 4.21 6.82 -3.77
N MET A 249 3.54 5.68 -3.92
CA MET A 249 4.01 4.56 -4.74
C MET A 249 3.45 4.77 -6.15
N TYR A 250 4.34 5.08 -7.10
CA TYR A 250 3.94 5.48 -8.44
C TYR A 250 4.08 4.33 -9.43
N CYS A 251 2.96 3.72 -9.81
CA CYS A 251 2.90 2.61 -10.76
C CYS A 251 3.03 3.11 -12.20
N LEU A 252 4.03 2.62 -12.92
CA LEU A 252 4.42 3.07 -14.26
C LEU A 252 3.75 2.32 -15.40
N GLN A 253 3.32 1.07 -15.18
CA GLN A 253 2.67 0.19 -16.14
C GLN A 253 1.51 -0.54 -15.46
N TYR A 254 0.55 -1.04 -16.24
CA TYR A 254 -0.52 -1.91 -15.73
C TYR A 254 -0.86 -3.01 -16.73
N HIS A 255 -1.38 -4.14 -16.24
CA HIS A 255 -1.59 -5.36 -17.02
C HIS A 255 -2.48 -5.16 -18.26
N GLY A 256 -3.54 -4.35 -18.15
CA GLY A 256 -4.49 -4.15 -19.28
C GLY A 256 -3.84 -3.62 -20.56
N GLN A 257 -2.76 -2.83 -20.46
CA GLN A 257 -2.09 -2.30 -21.66
C GLN A 257 -1.35 -3.36 -22.48
N VAL A 258 -1.10 -4.55 -21.90
CA VAL A 258 -0.48 -5.71 -22.56
C VAL A 258 -1.31 -6.99 -22.37
N SER A 259 -2.62 -6.83 -22.26
CA SER A 259 -3.59 -7.93 -22.15
C SER A 259 -4.73 -7.79 -23.17
N THR A 260 -5.14 -8.92 -23.74
CA THR A 260 -6.37 -9.08 -24.57
C THR A 260 -7.50 -9.76 -23.81
N ASN A 261 -7.24 -10.23 -22.56
CA ASN A 261 -8.16 -11.05 -21.78
C ASN A 261 -8.62 -10.37 -20.50
N VAL A 262 -7.68 -9.90 -19.66
CA VAL A 262 -8.00 -9.29 -18.37
C VAL A 262 -7.89 -7.77 -18.46
N ASN A 263 -8.99 -7.06 -18.22
CA ASN A 263 -9.11 -5.61 -18.38
C ASN A 263 -8.48 -5.11 -19.69
N PRO A 264 -8.87 -5.67 -20.85
CA PRO A 264 -8.12 -5.61 -22.09
C PRO A 264 -8.06 -4.20 -22.67
N ASN A 265 -6.84 -3.66 -22.80
CA ASN A 265 -6.56 -2.38 -23.43
C ASN A 265 -5.53 -2.48 -24.58
N TRP A 266 -5.09 -3.69 -24.94
CA TRP A 266 -4.07 -3.89 -25.97
C TRP A 266 -4.43 -3.29 -27.31
N SER A 267 -5.70 -3.33 -27.73
CA SER A 267 -6.17 -2.74 -29.00
C SER A 267 -5.83 -1.24 -29.12
N ASP A 268 -5.77 -0.56 -28.00
CA ASP A 268 -5.52 0.89 -27.92
C ASP A 268 -4.15 1.23 -27.31
N SER A 269 -3.36 0.21 -26.96
CA SER A 269 -2.00 0.40 -26.44
C SER A 269 -1.11 1.08 -27.49
N PRO A 270 -0.30 2.09 -27.10
CA PRO A 270 0.65 2.73 -28.01
C PRO A 270 1.75 1.80 -28.49
N PHE A 271 2.01 0.70 -27.78
CA PHE A 271 2.99 -0.31 -28.18
C PHE A 271 2.50 -1.23 -29.31
N ASN A 272 1.19 -1.30 -29.53
CA ASN A 272 0.60 -2.12 -30.58
C ASN A 272 0.88 -1.52 -31.97
N THR A 273 1.26 -2.37 -32.95
CA THR A 273 1.55 -1.96 -34.34
C THR A 273 0.38 -1.24 -35.00
N VAL A 274 -0.87 -1.57 -34.63
CA VAL A 274 -2.07 -0.88 -35.18
C VAL A 274 -2.15 0.59 -34.76
N ASN A 275 -1.46 0.98 -33.69
CA ASN A 275 -1.38 2.34 -33.18
C ASN A 275 -0.01 3.00 -33.44
N GLY A 276 0.83 2.38 -34.29
CA GLY A 276 2.17 2.87 -34.61
C GLY A 276 3.27 2.39 -33.69
N GLY A 277 2.99 1.48 -32.79
CA GLY A 277 3.97 0.86 -31.90
C GLY A 277 4.76 -0.27 -32.55
N PRO A 278 5.74 -0.85 -31.83
CA PRO A 278 6.66 -1.86 -32.37
C PRO A 278 6.19 -3.31 -32.22
N CYS A 279 5.10 -3.60 -31.49
CA CYS A 279 4.69 -4.94 -31.09
C CYS A 279 3.43 -5.37 -31.81
N ALA A 280 3.47 -6.51 -32.52
CA ALA A 280 2.30 -7.14 -33.11
C ALA A 280 1.48 -7.92 -32.07
N ASN A 281 2.14 -8.46 -31.04
CA ASN A 281 1.56 -9.25 -29.98
C ASN A 281 1.88 -8.65 -28.60
N THR A 282 1.03 -8.90 -27.61
CA THR A 282 1.18 -8.40 -26.26
C THR A 282 2.52 -8.77 -25.60
N TRP A 283 2.95 -10.03 -25.69
CA TRP A 283 4.19 -10.52 -25.07
C TRP A 283 5.48 -9.93 -25.67
N GLU A 284 5.42 -9.38 -26.90
CA GLU A 284 6.56 -8.69 -27.51
C GLU A 284 6.93 -7.42 -26.75
N PHE A 285 6.01 -6.86 -25.94
CA PHE A 285 6.31 -5.74 -25.05
C PHE A 285 7.53 -6.02 -24.17
N PHE A 286 7.66 -7.23 -23.66
CA PHE A 286 8.75 -7.62 -22.77
C PHE A 286 10.07 -7.96 -23.48
N THR A 287 10.01 -8.31 -24.77
CA THR A 287 11.18 -8.84 -25.52
C THR A 287 11.64 -7.96 -26.67
N ASN A 288 10.74 -7.17 -27.27
CA ASN A 288 11.06 -6.33 -28.40
C ASN A 288 11.99 -5.17 -27.99
N ALA A 289 13.18 -5.10 -28.63
CA ALA A 289 14.21 -4.12 -28.31
C ALA A 289 13.71 -2.65 -28.42
N THR A 290 12.89 -2.35 -29.45
CA THR A 290 12.31 -1.02 -29.64
C THR A 290 11.32 -0.69 -28.52
N ALA A 291 10.48 -1.65 -28.11
CA ALA A 291 9.55 -1.47 -27.00
C ALA A 291 10.29 -1.20 -25.68
N LYS A 292 11.32 -1.99 -25.38
CA LYS A 292 12.16 -1.81 -24.17
C LYS A 292 12.90 -0.47 -24.18
N ASN A 293 13.48 -0.07 -25.32
CA ASN A 293 14.15 1.23 -25.45
C ASN A 293 13.17 2.39 -25.30
N HIS A 294 11.94 2.25 -25.84
CA HIS A 294 10.91 3.25 -25.67
C HIS A 294 10.45 3.35 -24.19
N THR A 295 10.28 2.22 -23.51
CA THR A 295 9.99 2.19 -22.07
C THR A 295 11.06 2.94 -21.27
N LYS A 296 12.35 2.70 -21.55
CA LYS A 296 13.48 3.43 -20.95
C LYS A 296 13.43 4.93 -21.25
N ASN A 297 13.10 5.34 -22.48
CA ASN A 297 12.95 6.75 -22.83
C ASN A 297 11.81 7.42 -22.06
N ARG A 298 10.69 6.72 -21.87
CA ARG A 298 9.60 7.21 -21.01
C ARG A 298 10.02 7.30 -19.55
N TYR A 299 10.73 6.31 -19.02
CA TYR A 299 11.30 6.35 -17.66
C TYR A 299 12.29 7.51 -17.50
N ARG A 300 13.12 7.79 -18.51
CA ARG A 300 14.01 8.95 -18.52
C ARG A 300 13.23 10.26 -18.38
N TYR A 301 12.12 10.42 -19.11
CA TYR A 301 11.23 11.58 -18.98
C TYR A 301 10.63 11.67 -17.56
N VAL A 302 10.16 10.55 -17.02
CA VAL A 302 9.61 10.46 -15.65
C VAL A 302 10.65 10.88 -14.61
N LEU A 303 11.85 10.31 -14.68
CA LEU A 303 12.95 10.64 -13.77
C LEU A 303 13.40 12.10 -13.92
N ALA A 304 13.55 12.59 -15.16
CA ALA A 304 13.94 13.97 -15.42
C ALA A 304 12.94 14.99 -14.86
N ARG A 305 11.63 14.68 -14.95
CA ARG A 305 10.56 15.59 -14.51
C ARG A 305 10.24 15.47 -13.02
N TRP A 306 10.22 14.22 -12.47
CA TRP A 306 9.70 13.96 -11.12
C TRP A 306 10.70 13.28 -10.18
N GLY A 307 11.81 12.78 -10.65
CA GLY A 307 12.83 12.14 -9.83
C GLY A 307 13.50 13.06 -8.78
N TYR A 308 13.23 14.37 -8.82
CA TYR A 308 13.62 15.30 -7.76
C TYR A 308 12.76 15.17 -6.49
N SER A 309 11.57 14.62 -6.61
CA SER A 309 10.55 14.68 -5.55
C SER A 309 10.75 13.62 -4.49
N ARG A 310 11.08 14.03 -3.28
CA ARG A 310 11.16 13.14 -2.11
C ARG A 310 9.83 12.47 -1.76
N ASN A 311 8.71 13.03 -2.23
CA ASN A 311 7.37 12.51 -1.97
C ASN A 311 6.99 11.33 -2.88
N ILE A 312 7.85 10.94 -3.80
CA ILE A 312 7.79 9.62 -4.43
C ILE A 312 8.56 8.65 -3.52
N MET A 313 7.84 7.74 -2.86
CA MET A 313 8.46 6.68 -2.07
C MET A 313 9.11 5.64 -2.99
N ALA A 314 8.37 5.19 -4.00
CA ALA A 314 8.81 4.13 -4.88
C ALA A 314 8.24 4.25 -6.30
N TRP A 315 9.04 3.79 -7.26
CA TRP A 315 8.59 3.45 -8.60
C TRP A 315 8.09 2.00 -8.60
N GLU A 316 6.84 1.79 -8.93
CA GLU A 316 6.31 0.46 -9.19
C GLU A 316 6.37 0.19 -10.70
N LEU A 317 7.14 -0.81 -11.10
CA LEU A 317 7.37 -1.11 -12.51
C LEU A 317 6.08 -1.52 -13.22
N PHE A 318 5.28 -2.36 -12.58
CA PHE A 318 4.11 -2.96 -13.21
C PHE A 318 3.04 -3.34 -12.16
N ASN A 319 1.78 -2.99 -12.42
CA ASN A 319 0.67 -3.52 -11.65
C ASN A 319 0.24 -4.88 -12.18
N GLU A 320 0.20 -5.87 -11.29
CA GLU A 320 -0.37 -7.21 -11.51
C GLU A 320 0.04 -7.84 -12.84
N VAL A 321 1.36 -7.87 -13.10
CA VAL A 321 1.91 -8.36 -14.36
C VAL A 321 1.50 -9.80 -14.70
N GLY A 322 1.09 -10.58 -13.69
CA GLY A 322 0.54 -11.93 -13.86
C GLY A 322 -0.73 -12.00 -14.73
N TRP A 323 -1.48 -10.89 -14.87
CA TRP A 323 -2.64 -10.81 -15.74
C TRP A 323 -2.33 -10.47 -17.19
N THR A 324 -1.05 -10.36 -17.58
CA THR A 324 -0.65 -10.17 -18.98
C THR A 324 -0.83 -11.47 -19.78
N ASP A 325 -1.03 -11.33 -21.08
CA ASP A 325 -1.25 -12.51 -21.93
C ASP A 325 -0.03 -13.44 -21.94
N GLN A 326 -0.29 -14.74 -21.85
CA GLN A 326 0.73 -15.80 -21.85
C GLN A 326 1.74 -15.72 -20.70
N PHE A 327 1.35 -15.17 -19.56
CA PHE A 327 2.22 -14.99 -18.41
C PHE A 327 3.02 -16.25 -18.06
N GLU A 328 2.36 -17.41 -17.90
CA GLU A 328 3.02 -18.66 -17.52
C GLU A 328 4.09 -19.12 -18.53
N GLN A 329 3.86 -18.90 -19.83
CA GLN A 329 4.80 -19.22 -20.91
C GLN A 329 5.93 -18.21 -21.04
N ARG A 330 5.75 -17.00 -20.50
CA ARG A 330 6.64 -15.85 -20.66
C ARG A 330 7.27 -15.37 -19.34
N LYS A 331 7.14 -16.12 -18.26
CA LYS A 331 7.71 -15.74 -16.94
C LYS A 331 9.18 -15.30 -17.02
N ASN A 332 10.01 -16.06 -17.75
CA ASN A 332 11.43 -15.71 -17.89
C ASN A 332 11.64 -14.39 -18.65
N ASP A 333 10.86 -14.13 -19.71
CA ASP A 333 10.93 -12.89 -20.49
C ASP A 333 10.48 -11.70 -19.62
N ILE A 334 9.44 -11.90 -18.81
CA ILE A 334 8.88 -10.89 -17.90
C ILE A 334 9.86 -10.60 -16.76
N SER A 335 10.46 -11.62 -16.15
CA SER A 335 11.47 -11.45 -15.11
C SER A 335 12.74 -10.73 -15.64
N ALA A 336 13.21 -11.10 -16.84
CA ALA A 336 14.33 -10.42 -17.48
C ALA A 336 14.02 -8.95 -17.82
N TRP A 337 12.77 -8.65 -18.19
CA TRP A 337 12.33 -7.28 -18.40
C TRP A 337 12.34 -6.49 -17.08
N HIS A 338 11.87 -7.07 -15.97
CA HIS A 338 11.92 -6.44 -14.66
C HIS A 338 13.36 -6.15 -14.23
N GLU A 339 14.27 -7.10 -14.41
CA GLU A 339 15.71 -6.92 -14.14
C GLU A 339 16.26 -5.72 -14.91
N GLU A 340 16.03 -5.68 -16.24
CA GLU A 340 16.50 -4.60 -17.11
C GLU A 340 15.90 -3.23 -16.74
N MET A 341 14.63 -3.17 -16.40
CA MET A 341 13.93 -1.91 -16.09
C MET A 341 14.25 -1.41 -14.67
N ALA A 342 14.34 -2.30 -13.69
CA ALA A 342 14.75 -1.96 -12.33
C ALA A 342 16.20 -1.42 -12.32
N ALA A 343 17.12 -2.13 -12.96
CA ALA A 343 18.51 -1.69 -13.11
C ALA A 343 18.61 -0.33 -13.82
N TYR A 344 17.76 -0.10 -14.85
CA TYR A 344 17.71 1.19 -15.54
C TYR A 344 17.28 2.32 -14.60
N LEU A 345 16.22 2.13 -13.80
CA LEU A 345 15.76 3.14 -12.83
C LEU A 345 16.84 3.41 -11.79
N LYS A 346 17.42 2.37 -11.19
CA LYS A 346 18.48 2.51 -10.18
C LYS A 346 19.73 3.22 -10.69
N ALA A 347 20.09 3.02 -11.97
CA ALA A 347 21.27 3.64 -12.58
C ALA A 347 21.04 5.11 -12.97
N ASN A 348 19.80 5.51 -13.28
CA ASN A 348 19.48 6.82 -13.85
C ASN A 348 18.71 7.74 -12.90
N ASP A 349 18.24 7.25 -11.77
CA ASP A 349 17.61 8.04 -10.72
C ASP A 349 18.68 8.59 -9.75
N PRO A 350 18.98 9.89 -9.78
CA PRO A 350 20.03 10.48 -8.95
C PRO A 350 19.71 10.43 -7.45
N ASN A 351 18.44 10.28 -7.11
CA ASN A 351 17.94 10.21 -5.73
C ASN A 351 17.65 8.78 -5.28
N ARG A 352 17.77 7.78 -6.19
CA ARG A 352 17.68 6.36 -5.88
C ARG A 352 16.42 5.97 -5.12
N HIS A 353 15.26 6.42 -5.60
CA HIS A 353 13.96 5.98 -5.06
C HIS A 353 13.87 4.46 -5.03
N LEU A 354 13.02 3.96 -4.15
CA LEU A 354 12.75 2.52 -4.07
C LEU A 354 12.08 2.03 -5.36
N VAL A 355 12.29 0.77 -5.69
CA VAL A 355 11.71 0.10 -6.86
C VAL A 355 10.98 -1.15 -6.42
N THR A 356 9.78 -1.37 -6.94
CA THR A 356 8.96 -2.55 -6.71
C THR A 356 8.15 -2.91 -7.95
N THR A 357 7.35 -3.93 -7.85
CA THR A 357 6.35 -4.37 -8.84
C THR A 357 5.21 -5.08 -8.11
N SER A 358 4.14 -5.52 -8.81
CA SER A 358 3.13 -6.36 -8.18
C SER A 358 2.67 -7.52 -9.05
N TYR A 359 2.22 -8.56 -8.38
CA TYR A 359 1.60 -9.75 -8.94
C TYR A 359 0.27 -10.02 -8.23
N VAL A 360 -0.66 -10.66 -8.91
CA VAL A 360 -1.75 -11.35 -8.22
C VAL A 360 -1.21 -12.61 -7.55
N ASN A 361 -1.81 -13.05 -6.46
CA ASN A 361 -1.26 -14.15 -5.66
C ASN A 361 -1.13 -15.47 -6.44
N GLU A 362 -2.07 -15.74 -7.37
CA GLU A 362 -2.06 -16.95 -8.17
C GLU A 362 -0.90 -17.00 -9.18
N TYR A 363 -0.29 -15.88 -9.50
CA TYR A 363 0.75 -15.72 -10.52
C TYR A 363 2.03 -15.10 -9.96
N ASN A 364 2.49 -15.64 -8.84
CA ASN A 364 3.75 -15.21 -8.22
C ASN A 364 4.98 -15.67 -9.01
N ASP A 365 6.01 -14.82 -9.07
CA ASP A 365 7.30 -15.17 -9.71
C ASP A 365 8.49 -14.87 -8.78
N PRO A 366 9.02 -15.91 -8.10
CA PRO A 366 10.19 -15.77 -7.24
C PRO A 366 11.43 -15.19 -7.95
N ASN A 367 11.61 -15.40 -9.26
CA ASN A 367 12.75 -14.85 -9.97
C ASN A 367 12.73 -13.33 -9.97
N THR A 368 11.56 -12.72 -10.13
CA THR A 368 11.41 -11.26 -10.07
C THR A 368 11.61 -10.73 -8.65
N TRP A 369 11.04 -11.37 -7.63
CA TRP A 369 11.18 -10.92 -6.24
C TRP A 369 12.63 -10.99 -5.72
N ASN A 370 13.43 -11.94 -6.20
CA ASN A 370 14.83 -12.08 -5.82
C ASN A 370 15.79 -11.14 -6.57
N LEU A 371 15.30 -10.32 -7.51
CA LEU A 371 16.15 -9.32 -8.19
C LEU A 371 16.71 -8.30 -7.20
N PRO A 372 18.00 -7.96 -7.27
CA PRO A 372 18.64 -7.07 -6.30
C PRO A 372 18.11 -5.62 -6.35
N ASP A 373 17.61 -5.18 -7.50
CA ASP A 373 17.10 -3.84 -7.72
C ASP A 373 15.57 -3.72 -7.45
N ILE A 374 14.94 -4.78 -6.98
CA ILE A 374 13.59 -4.76 -6.37
C ILE A 374 13.77 -4.64 -4.86
N ASP A 375 13.42 -3.50 -4.28
CA ASP A 375 13.70 -3.17 -2.89
C ASP A 375 12.74 -3.82 -1.90
N PHE A 376 11.47 -3.98 -2.28
CA PHE A 376 10.45 -4.59 -1.43
C PHE A 376 9.41 -5.34 -2.25
N THR A 377 8.71 -6.25 -1.61
CA THR A 377 7.69 -7.12 -2.24
C THR A 377 6.27 -6.63 -1.96
N GLN A 378 5.32 -7.06 -2.80
CA GLN A 378 3.90 -6.74 -2.65
C GLN A 378 3.03 -7.99 -2.75
N THR A 379 1.94 -8.01 -1.97
CA THR A 379 0.87 -9.00 -2.08
C THR A 379 -0.47 -8.29 -2.35
N HIS A 380 -1.35 -8.92 -3.14
CA HIS A 380 -2.69 -8.43 -3.45
C HIS A 380 -3.71 -9.50 -3.07
N PHE A 381 -4.70 -9.16 -2.22
CA PHE A 381 -5.69 -10.11 -1.73
C PHE A 381 -7.12 -9.59 -1.86
N TYR A 382 -7.95 -10.30 -2.62
CA TYR A 382 -9.39 -10.07 -2.70
C TYR A 382 -10.10 -11.35 -2.27
N VAL A 383 -10.49 -11.39 -0.98
CA VAL A 383 -11.05 -12.60 -0.36
C VAL A 383 -12.25 -12.24 0.51
N GLU A 384 -13.42 -12.81 0.18
CA GLU A 384 -14.61 -12.68 1.01
C GLU A 384 -14.50 -13.58 2.24
N THR A 385 -14.00 -13.02 3.33
CA THR A 385 -13.81 -13.70 4.61
C THR A 385 -14.07 -12.75 5.78
N PRO A 386 -14.60 -13.20 6.91
CA PRO A 386 -14.67 -12.37 8.11
C PRO A 386 -13.31 -12.05 8.73
N PHE A 387 -12.25 -12.78 8.33
CA PHE A 387 -10.90 -12.72 8.90
C PHE A 387 -9.84 -12.35 7.86
N LEU A 388 -10.09 -11.26 7.11
CA LEU A 388 -9.19 -10.81 6.05
C LEU A 388 -7.81 -10.43 6.60
N GLU A 389 -7.73 -9.92 7.80
CA GLU A 389 -6.49 -9.60 8.52
C GLU A 389 -5.55 -10.81 8.66
N ARG A 390 -6.10 -12.01 8.85
CA ARG A 390 -5.31 -13.25 8.91
C ARG A 390 -4.65 -13.55 7.56
N THR A 391 -5.40 -13.36 6.48
CA THR A 391 -4.89 -13.53 5.11
C THR A 391 -3.75 -12.55 4.82
N LEU A 392 -3.95 -11.27 5.16
CA LEU A 392 -2.94 -10.24 4.92
C LEU A 392 -1.68 -10.46 5.75
N ALA A 393 -1.82 -10.72 7.06
CA ALA A 393 -0.69 -11.04 7.93
C ALA A 393 0.05 -12.31 7.49
N GLY A 394 -0.69 -13.33 7.06
CA GLY A 394 -0.11 -14.57 6.51
C GLY A 394 0.68 -14.32 5.24
N GLY A 395 0.15 -13.54 4.31
CA GLY A 395 0.82 -13.16 3.07
C GLY A 395 2.13 -12.38 3.32
N VAL A 396 2.09 -11.38 4.21
CA VAL A 396 3.29 -10.64 4.60
C VAL A 396 4.36 -11.57 5.16
N ARG A 397 4.00 -12.41 6.14
CA ARG A 397 4.94 -13.34 6.78
C ARG A 397 5.55 -14.34 5.79
N SER A 398 4.75 -14.85 4.84
CA SER A 398 5.25 -15.74 3.78
C SER A 398 6.32 -15.03 2.95
N TYR A 399 6.04 -13.83 2.46
CA TYR A 399 6.97 -13.10 1.59
C TYR A 399 8.23 -12.63 2.34
N LEU A 400 8.11 -12.23 3.60
CA LEU A 400 9.27 -11.96 4.46
C LEU A 400 10.19 -13.18 4.59
N ASN A 401 9.60 -14.36 4.80
CA ASN A 401 10.35 -15.62 4.94
C ASN A 401 10.96 -16.07 3.61
N ASP A 402 10.23 -15.92 2.50
CA ASP A 402 10.63 -16.44 1.19
C ASP A 402 11.69 -15.55 0.53
N TYR A 403 11.62 -14.24 0.73
CA TYR A 403 12.45 -13.27 -0.01
C TYR A 403 13.39 -12.43 0.88
N GLY A 404 13.16 -12.37 2.19
CA GLY A 404 13.98 -11.57 3.11
C GLY A 404 13.96 -10.07 2.80
N LYS A 405 12.87 -9.56 2.24
CA LYS A 405 12.68 -8.15 1.86
C LYS A 405 11.48 -7.56 2.59
N PRO A 406 11.47 -6.25 2.87
CA PRO A 406 10.26 -5.56 3.33
C PRO A 406 9.07 -5.91 2.44
N THR A 407 7.89 -6.08 3.01
CA THR A 407 6.69 -6.51 2.29
C THR A 407 5.51 -5.61 2.64
N ILE A 408 4.69 -5.26 1.65
CA ILE A 408 3.42 -4.55 1.84
C ILE A 408 2.27 -5.32 1.21
N ASN A 409 1.08 -5.28 1.82
CA ASN A 409 -0.14 -5.63 1.11
C ASN A 409 -0.53 -4.45 0.21
N GLY A 410 -0.12 -4.48 -1.06
CA GLY A 410 -0.29 -3.39 -2.01
C GLY A 410 -1.74 -3.16 -2.44
N GLU A 411 -2.55 -4.21 -2.38
CA GLU A 411 -4.00 -4.14 -2.57
C GLU A 411 -4.72 -5.15 -1.68
N PHE A 412 -5.87 -4.75 -1.16
CA PHE A 412 -6.81 -5.70 -0.57
C PHE A 412 -8.26 -5.22 -0.68
N GLY A 413 -9.18 -6.18 -0.59
CA GLY A 413 -10.62 -5.97 -0.49
C GLY A 413 -11.37 -7.27 -0.21
N LEU A 414 -12.61 -7.17 0.25
CA LEU A 414 -13.50 -8.33 0.39
C LEU A 414 -13.95 -8.89 -0.96
N SER A 415 -13.89 -8.06 -2.01
CA SER A 415 -14.29 -8.45 -3.36
C SER A 415 -13.49 -7.69 -4.41
N GLY A 416 -13.16 -8.35 -5.51
CA GLY A 416 -12.57 -7.71 -6.69
C GLY A 416 -13.52 -6.79 -7.47
N SER A 417 -14.81 -6.74 -7.16
CA SER A 417 -15.78 -5.87 -7.85
C SER A 417 -16.15 -4.60 -7.09
N GLY A 418 -15.89 -4.49 -5.80
CA GLY A 418 -16.30 -3.35 -4.96
C GLY A 418 -17.80 -3.16 -4.80
N ALA A 419 -18.61 -3.87 -5.59
CA ALA A 419 -20.06 -3.73 -5.56
C ALA A 419 -20.64 -4.23 -4.23
N GLY A 420 -21.44 -3.40 -3.58
CA GLY A 420 -22.12 -3.76 -2.35
C GLY A 420 -21.28 -3.63 -1.07
N LEU A 421 -20.01 -3.27 -1.13
CA LEU A 421 -19.15 -3.13 0.06
C LEU A 421 -19.74 -2.19 1.10
N GLY A 422 -20.28 -1.06 0.68
CA GLY A 422 -20.92 -0.10 1.58
C GLY A 422 -22.18 -0.61 2.29
N ALA A 423 -22.75 -1.73 1.85
CA ALA A 423 -23.84 -2.43 2.54
C ALA A 423 -23.32 -3.61 3.36
N LEU A 424 -22.26 -4.28 2.88
CA LEU A 424 -21.63 -5.42 3.53
C LEU A 424 -20.86 -5.00 4.78
N ASP A 425 -20.15 -3.89 4.71
CA ASP A 425 -19.40 -3.31 5.83
C ASP A 425 -19.50 -1.78 5.81
N PRO A 426 -20.58 -1.21 6.32
CA PRO A 426 -20.82 0.24 6.25
C PRO A 426 -19.82 1.06 7.08
N ASP A 427 -19.19 0.45 8.07
CA ASP A 427 -18.31 1.10 9.04
C ASP A 427 -16.82 0.82 8.81
N GLY A 428 -16.46 0.04 7.79
CA GLY A 428 -15.06 -0.23 7.44
C GLY A 428 -14.33 -1.14 8.43
N ILE A 429 -15.03 -2.03 9.11
CA ILE A 429 -14.44 -2.94 10.10
C ILE A 429 -13.35 -3.81 9.46
N HIS A 430 -13.60 -4.31 8.23
CA HIS A 430 -12.58 -5.08 7.52
C HIS A 430 -11.36 -4.23 7.15
N ILE A 431 -11.54 -2.92 6.86
CA ILE A 431 -10.42 -2.00 6.61
C ILE A 431 -9.59 -1.86 7.88
N HIS A 432 -10.23 -1.55 9.01
CA HIS A 432 -9.58 -1.44 10.30
C HIS A 432 -8.75 -2.69 10.61
N ASN A 433 -9.40 -3.85 10.70
CA ASN A 433 -8.75 -5.11 11.05
C ASN A 433 -7.60 -5.44 10.08
N SER A 434 -7.80 -5.21 8.78
CA SER A 434 -6.78 -5.47 7.75
C SER A 434 -5.55 -4.57 7.87
N MET A 435 -5.72 -3.28 8.16
CA MET A 435 -4.62 -2.35 8.38
C MET A 435 -3.75 -2.79 9.57
N TRP A 436 -4.40 -3.09 10.71
CA TRP A 436 -3.72 -3.55 11.91
C TRP A 436 -3.06 -4.91 11.72
N GLY A 437 -3.78 -5.87 11.12
CA GLY A 437 -3.25 -7.19 10.81
C GLY A 437 -2.05 -7.17 9.85
N SER A 438 -2.07 -6.28 8.85
CA SER A 438 -0.96 -6.10 7.92
C SER A 438 0.30 -5.59 8.63
N LEU A 439 0.21 -4.47 9.36
CA LEU A 439 1.36 -3.87 10.03
C LEU A 439 1.91 -4.78 11.14
N PHE A 440 1.06 -5.28 12.05
CA PHE A 440 1.48 -6.17 13.13
C PHE A 440 1.72 -7.63 12.67
N GLY A 441 1.37 -7.96 11.42
CA GLY A 441 1.82 -9.14 10.70
C GLY A 441 3.28 -9.07 10.27
N GLY A 442 3.91 -7.89 10.31
CA GLY A 442 5.29 -7.61 9.90
C GLY A 442 5.40 -6.79 8.62
N GLY A 443 4.29 -6.23 8.12
CA GLY A 443 4.29 -5.35 6.94
C GLY A 443 5.10 -4.08 7.17
N LEU A 444 5.74 -3.57 6.10
CA LEU A 444 6.46 -2.30 6.15
C LEU A 444 5.55 -1.08 6.40
N GLY A 445 4.25 -1.28 6.23
CA GLY A 445 3.18 -0.32 6.44
C GLY A 445 1.83 -0.99 6.55
N THR A 446 0.76 -0.22 6.55
CA THR A 446 -0.61 -0.75 6.54
C THR A 446 -0.94 -1.44 5.22
N GLY A 447 -1.90 -2.37 5.23
CA GLY A 447 -2.52 -2.84 3.99
C GLY A 447 -3.21 -1.69 3.26
N MET A 448 -3.16 -1.71 1.94
CA MET A 448 -3.70 -0.68 1.05
C MET A 448 -5.07 -1.13 0.52
N SER A 449 -6.16 -0.62 1.10
CA SER A 449 -7.51 -0.87 0.58
C SER A 449 -7.66 -0.32 -0.84
N TRP A 450 -8.40 -1.08 -1.72
CA TRP A 450 -8.54 -0.67 -3.12
C TRP A 450 -9.68 0.33 -3.36
N TRP A 451 -10.83 0.15 -2.77
CA TRP A 451 -12.08 0.83 -3.15
C TRP A 451 -12.21 2.25 -2.57
N TRP A 452 -11.29 3.17 -2.90
CA TRP A 452 -11.25 4.56 -2.38
C TRP A 452 -12.45 5.40 -2.85
N ASP A 453 -12.81 5.35 -4.14
CA ASP A 453 -13.76 6.26 -4.78
C ASP A 453 -15.22 5.86 -4.59
N ASN A 454 -15.51 4.57 -4.44
CA ASN A 454 -16.86 4.04 -4.36
C ASN A 454 -17.21 3.43 -2.99
N TYR A 455 -16.26 3.38 -2.05
CA TYR A 455 -16.48 2.85 -0.71
C TYR A 455 -15.88 3.76 0.39
N ILE A 456 -14.56 3.99 0.43
CA ILE A 456 -13.92 4.78 1.49
C ILE A 456 -14.43 6.22 1.47
N GLU A 457 -14.40 6.89 0.32
CA GLU A 457 -14.85 8.27 0.17
C GLU A 457 -16.36 8.45 0.45
N PRO A 458 -17.29 7.69 -0.17
CA PRO A 458 -18.71 7.85 0.09
C PRO A 458 -19.14 7.52 1.53
N LYS A 459 -18.40 6.63 2.20
CA LYS A 459 -18.66 6.24 3.60
C LYS A 459 -17.87 7.06 4.60
N ASN A 460 -16.93 7.91 4.13
CA ASN A 460 -16.05 8.72 4.97
C ASN A 460 -15.26 7.87 6.00
N LEU A 461 -14.59 6.81 5.53
CA LEU A 461 -13.88 5.85 6.37
C LEU A 461 -12.44 6.27 6.73
N TYR A 462 -12.06 7.51 6.45
CA TYR A 462 -10.72 8.04 6.73
C TYR A 462 -10.33 8.03 8.21
N TYR A 463 -11.31 8.02 9.11
CA TYR A 463 -11.07 8.02 10.56
C TYR A 463 -10.28 6.80 11.08
N HIS A 464 -10.17 5.73 10.29
CA HIS A 464 -9.37 4.56 10.64
C HIS A 464 -7.86 4.82 10.58
N PHE A 465 -7.40 5.82 9.82
CA PHE A 465 -5.97 6.07 9.62
C PHE A 465 -5.31 6.75 10.83
N ALA A 466 -6.00 7.69 11.49
CA ALA A 466 -5.41 8.47 12.57
C ALA A 466 -4.99 7.63 13.79
N PRO A 467 -5.80 6.67 14.30
CA PRO A 467 -5.40 5.80 15.39
C PRO A 467 -4.17 4.95 15.05
N MET A 468 -4.15 4.40 13.84
CA MET A 468 -3.02 3.61 13.35
C MET A 468 -1.74 4.44 13.30
N SER A 469 -1.79 5.67 12.75
CA SER A 469 -0.64 6.56 12.68
C SER A 469 -0.13 6.95 14.06
N ALA A 470 -1.02 7.18 15.02
CA ALA A 470 -0.65 7.50 16.39
C ALA A 470 0.14 6.36 17.05
N VAL A 471 -0.35 5.12 16.93
CA VAL A 471 0.35 3.94 17.49
C VAL A 471 1.63 3.65 16.71
N ALA A 472 1.62 3.76 15.38
CA ALA A 472 2.81 3.57 14.56
C ALA A 472 3.93 4.59 14.90
N GLY A 473 3.56 5.79 15.36
CA GLY A 473 4.50 6.82 15.77
C GLY A 473 5.23 6.52 17.10
N VAL A 474 4.69 5.65 17.95
CA VAL A 474 5.31 5.30 19.25
C VAL A 474 6.01 3.94 19.24
N VAL A 475 5.75 3.08 18.28
CA VAL A 475 6.42 1.77 18.14
C VAL A 475 7.73 1.95 17.36
N PRO A 476 8.90 1.56 17.90
CA PRO A 476 10.18 1.73 17.20
C PRO A 476 10.45 0.58 16.22
N PHE A 477 9.60 0.43 15.19
CA PHE A 477 9.68 -0.69 14.24
C PHE A 477 11.05 -0.83 13.58
N HIS A 478 11.56 0.26 12.99
CA HIS A 478 12.85 0.28 12.32
C HIS A 478 14.02 0.22 13.31
N ALA A 479 14.05 1.13 14.29
CA ALA A 479 15.17 1.23 15.23
C ALA A 479 15.37 -0.01 16.10
N ALA A 480 14.29 -0.78 16.36
CA ALA A 480 14.35 -2.04 17.11
C ALA A 480 14.47 -3.28 16.20
N ASN A 481 14.49 -3.11 14.89
CA ASN A 481 14.46 -4.20 13.90
C ASN A 481 13.41 -5.25 14.25
N MET A 482 12.15 -4.80 14.35
CA MET A 482 11.06 -5.66 14.80
C MET A 482 10.66 -6.68 13.74
N ALA A 483 10.42 -7.92 14.17
CA ALA A 483 10.02 -9.01 13.29
C ALA A 483 8.86 -9.82 13.89
N PRO A 484 8.02 -10.47 13.06
CA PRO A 484 6.92 -11.31 13.52
C PRO A 484 7.39 -12.38 14.51
N ALA A 485 6.66 -12.52 15.61
CA ALA A 485 6.93 -13.49 16.66
C ALA A 485 5.72 -14.40 16.90
N PRO A 486 5.92 -15.65 17.29
CA PRO A 486 4.83 -16.50 17.75
C PRO A 486 4.13 -15.89 18.97
N ALA A 487 2.80 -15.96 18.99
CA ALA A 487 1.98 -15.55 20.11
C ALA A 487 0.74 -16.45 20.20
N SER A 488 0.22 -16.65 21.39
CA SER A 488 -1.06 -17.35 21.60
C SER A 488 -1.86 -16.68 22.71
N VAL A 489 -3.18 -16.80 22.64
CA VAL A 489 -4.09 -16.36 23.71
C VAL A 489 -4.89 -17.55 24.18
N SER A 490 -4.76 -17.88 25.47
CA SER A 490 -5.54 -18.91 26.17
C SER A 490 -6.66 -18.26 27.01
N GLY A 491 -7.60 -19.09 27.51
CA GLY A 491 -8.67 -18.62 28.40
C GLY A 491 -9.92 -18.09 27.71
N VAL A 492 -9.90 -17.91 26.37
CA VAL A 492 -11.05 -17.49 25.55
C VAL A 492 -11.30 -18.55 24.49
N PRO A 493 -11.93 -19.67 24.82
CA PRO A 493 -12.14 -20.76 23.87
C PRO A 493 -13.12 -20.37 22.77
N ALA A 494 -12.78 -20.74 21.53
CA ALA A 494 -13.61 -20.57 20.35
C ALA A 494 -13.42 -21.77 19.41
N ASP A 495 -14.21 -21.82 18.34
CA ASP A 495 -13.99 -22.79 17.28
C ASP A 495 -12.71 -22.41 16.50
N LEU A 496 -11.86 -23.40 16.24
CA LEU A 496 -10.74 -23.22 15.30
C LEU A 496 -11.28 -23.30 13.87
N LEU A 497 -11.09 -22.26 13.11
CA LEU A 497 -11.45 -22.18 11.70
C LEU A 497 -10.20 -22.26 10.84
N MET A 498 -10.11 -23.29 9.98
CA MET A 498 -9.07 -23.41 8.96
C MET A 498 -9.67 -23.08 7.59
N THR A 499 -9.13 -22.07 6.91
CA THR A 499 -9.53 -21.71 5.54
C THR A 499 -8.47 -22.17 4.54
N PRO A 500 -8.88 -22.58 3.32
CA PRO A 500 -7.94 -22.92 2.26
C PRO A 500 -7.05 -21.75 1.86
N THR A 501 -5.81 -22.07 1.49
CA THR A 501 -4.81 -21.10 1.02
C THR A 501 -4.31 -21.43 -0.40
N GLN A 502 -4.72 -22.59 -0.97
CA GLN A 502 -4.26 -23.08 -2.27
C GLN A 502 -5.43 -23.22 -3.25
N GLY A 503 -5.30 -22.61 -4.44
CA GLY A 503 -6.32 -22.60 -5.48
C GLY A 503 -6.32 -23.81 -6.41
N TRP A 504 -6.90 -23.64 -7.61
CA TRP A 504 -7.03 -24.70 -8.62
C TRP A 504 -5.66 -25.17 -9.13
N GLY A 505 -5.47 -26.48 -9.12
CA GLY A 505 -4.25 -27.13 -9.63
C GLY A 505 -2.99 -26.90 -8.79
N ALA A 506 -3.10 -26.17 -7.68
CA ALA A 506 -1.97 -25.97 -6.77
C ALA A 506 -1.71 -27.22 -5.91
N LEU A 507 -0.44 -27.40 -5.53
CA LEU A 507 -0.08 -28.42 -4.55
C LEU A 507 -0.52 -27.98 -3.17
N SER A 508 -1.11 -28.89 -2.40
CA SER A 508 -1.51 -28.67 -1.01
C SER A 508 -0.94 -29.74 -0.09
N ASP A 509 -0.85 -29.43 1.20
CA ASP A 509 -0.51 -30.41 2.21
C ASP A 509 -1.61 -31.46 2.37
N THR A 510 -1.20 -32.62 2.80
CA THR A 510 -2.15 -33.72 3.12
C THR A 510 -2.32 -33.94 4.62
N SER A 511 -1.41 -33.45 5.45
CA SER A 511 -1.38 -33.73 6.89
C SER A 511 -1.27 -32.41 7.67
N PHE A 512 -2.18 -32.25 8.65
CA PHE A 512 -2.27 -31.11 9.53
C PHE A 512 -2.35 -31.60 10.97
N ILE A 513 -1.45 -31.08 11.82
CA ILE A 513 -1.46 -31.36 13.26
C ILE A 513 -2.07 -30.14 13.94
N ILE A 514 -3.17 -30.34 14.65
CA ILE A 514 -3.86 -29.30 15.41
C ILE A 514 -3.42 -29.43 16.86
N ASN A 515 -2.66 -28.45 17.33
CA ASN A 515 -2.14 -28.41 18.68
C ASN A 515 -3.23 -27.93 19.67
N SER A 516 -3.02 -28.18 20.96
CA SER A 516 -3.97 -27.80 22.00
C SER A 516 -4.11 -26.30 22.21
N ASP A 517 -3.21 -25.51 21.69
CA ASP A 517 -3.23 -24.02 21.70
C ASP A 517 -3.91 -23.42 20.47
N GLY A 518 -4.48 -24.29 19.58
CA GLY A 518 -5.10 -23.89 18.33
C GLY A 518 -4.14 -23.65 17.18
N SER A 519 -2.84 -23.76 17.39
CA SER A 519 -1.86 -23.66 16.30
C SER A 519 -1.92 -24.90 15.40
N VAL A 520 -1.63 -24.70 14.10
CA VAL A 520 -1.65 -25.75 13.09
C VAL A 520 -0.25 -25.91 12.52
N THR A 521 0.23 -27.15 12.51
CA THR A 521 1.51 -27.53 11.89
C THR A 521 1.25 -28.37 10.63
N SER A 522 1.88 -28.00 9.52
CA SER A 522 1.87 -28.73 8.25
C SER A 522 3.22 -28.65 7.55
N ALA A 523 3.36 -29.26 6.37
CA ALA A 523 4.61 -29.19 5.60
C ALA A 523 4.88 -27.82 4.95
N GLY A 524 3.89 -26.91 4.94
CA GLY A 524 4.05 -25.54 4.49
C GLY A 524 3.47 -25.22 3.11
N ALA A 525 3.01 -26.23 2.35
CA ALA A 525 2.31 -25.98 1.07
C ALA A 525 0.90 -25.39 1.26
N GLY A 526 0.31 -25.55 2.47
CA GLY A 526 -0.99 -25.01 2.80
C GLY A 526 -2.17 -25.93 2.49
N LEU A 527 -3.38 -25.45 2.79
CA LEU A 527 -4.62 -26.19 2.68
C LEU A 527 -5.30 -25.95 1.32
N GLY A 528 -5.66 -27.03 0.61
CA GLY A 528 -6.31 -26.96 -0.70
C GLY A 528 -7.77 -26.51 -0.63
N GLN A 529 -8.16 -25.61 -1.52
CA GLN A 529 -9.55 -25.21 -1.71
C GLN A 529 -10.38 -26.28 -2.43
N PHE A 530 -9.74 -27.03 -3.34
CA PHE A 530 -10.43 -28.00 -4.18
C PHE A 530 -10.27 -29.43 -3.66
N LEU A 531 -11.38 -30.07 -3.32
CA LEU A 531 -11.42 -31.53 -3.16
C LEU A 531 -11.78 -32.16 -4.51
N TYR A 532 -10.77 -32.71 -5.20
CA TYR A 532 -10.93 -33.37 -6.47
C TYR A 532 -11.53 -34.79 -6.30
N GLY A 533 -12.48 -35.13 -7.18
CA GLY A 533 -13.09 -36.47 -7.22
C GLY A 533 -12.25 -37.47 -8.00
N SER A 534 -12.92 -38.49 -8.57
CA SER A 534 -12.24 -39.60 -9.25
C SER A 534 -11.86 -39.32 -10.71
N GLU A 535 -12.44 -38.34 -11.37
CA GLU A 535 -12.31 -38.09 -12.82
C GLU A 535 -11.52 -36.88 -13.20
N TRP A 536 -11.49 -35.80 -12.36
CA TRP A 536 -10.84 -34.53 -12.68
C TRP A 536 -9.61 -34.27 -11.84
N ASN A 537 -8.52 -33.83 -12.49
CA ASN A 537 -7.27 -33.40 -11.84
C ASN A 537 -6.77 -34.39 -10.75
N THR A 538 -6.89 -35.67 -10.99
CA THR A 538 -6.54 -36.70 -10.00
C THR A 538 -5.09 -36.63 -9.52
N GLN A 539 -4.19 -36.03 -10.33
CA GLN A 539 -2.80 -35.76 -9.96
C GLN A 539 -2.68 -34.73 -8.82
N HIS A 540 -3.68 -33.85 -8.64
CA HIS A 540 -3.75 -32.86 -7.58
C HIS A 540 -4.66 -33.29 -6.41
N ARG A 541 -5.19 -34.52 -6.42
CA ARG A 541 -6.04 -35.01 -5.36
C ARG A 541 -5.24 -35.17 -4.08
N ARG A 542 -5.46 -34.32 -3.11
CA ARG A 542 -4.78 -34.26 -1.81
C ARG A 542 -5.81 -34.17 -0.66
N PRO A 543 -6.53 -35.26 -0.32
CA PRO A 543 -7.49 -35.24 0.77
C PRO A 543 -6.81 -34.88 2.08
N PRO A 544 -7.24 -33.83 2.80
CA PRO A 544 -6.63 -33.44 4.05
C PRO A 544 -6.91 -34.46 5.16
N ILE A 545 -5.89 -34.66 5.99
CA ILE A 545 -5.91 -35.51 7.19
C ILE A 545 -5.51 -34.61 8.37
N PHE A 546 -6.38 -34.52 9.36
CA PHE A 546 -6.19 -33.75 10.56
C PHE A 546 -5.92 -34.66 11.75
N TYR A 547 -4.78 -34.47 12.40
CA TYR A 547 -4.41 -35.08 13.66
C TYR A 547 -4.79 -34.10 14.77
N VAL A 548 -5.75 -34.46 15.61
CA VAL A 548 -6.37 -33.52 16.56
C VAL A 548 -6.62 -34.16 17.91
N SER A 549 -6.52 -33.38 18.98
CA SER A 549 -6.89 -33.80 20.32
C SER A 549 -8.00 -32.91 20.87
N TYR A 550 -9.18 -33.51 21.08
CA TYR A 550 -10.32 -32.80 21.69
C TYR A 550 -10.27 -32.98 23.22
N PRO A 551 -10.16 -31.89 24.01
CA PRO A 551 -10.17 -32.01 25.47
C PRO A 551 -11.52 -32.43 26.03
N VAL A 552 -12.60 -32.09 25.33
CA VAL A 552 -13.99 -32.49 25.61
C VAL A 552 -14.65 -32.88 24.29
N SER A 553 -15.77 -33.64 24.33
CA SER A 553 -16.52 -33.95 23.11
C SER A 553 -16.97 -32.71 22.40
N GLY A 554 -16.84 -32.69 21.07
CA GLY A 554 -17.11 -31.53 20.22
C GLY A 554 -17.65 -31.93 18.85
N GLN A 555 -17.50 -30.99 17.91
CA GLN A 555 -17.90 -31.15 16.50
C GLN A 555 -16.76 -30.82 15.55
N PHE A 556 -16.73 -31.59 14.46
CA PHE A 556 -15.96 -31.22 13.28
C PHE A 556 -16.92 -30.86 12.15
N LYS A 557 -16.67 -29.73 11.45
CA LYS A 557 -17.54 -29.27 10.37
C LYS A 557 -16.71 -29.02 9.10
N VAL A 558 -17.29 -29.37 7.95
CA VAL A 558 -16.76 -29.03 6.62
C VAL A 558 -17.78 -28.16 5.91
N ARG A 559 -17.41 -26.99 5.47
CA ARG A 559 -18.25 -26.09 4.67
C ARG A 559 -17.74 -26.06 3.25
N THR A 560 -18.60 -26.38 2.28
CA THR A 560 -18.31 -26.23 0.87
C THR A 560 -18.31 -24.75 0.48
N GLY A 561 -17.56 -24.42 -0.58
CA GLY A 561 -17.50 -23.09 -1.15
C GLY A 561 -18.65 -22.78 -2.10
N SER A 562 -18.48 -21.71 -2.86
CA SER A 562 -19.49 -21.17 -3.79
C SER A 562 -19.53 -21.90 -5.13
N ASP A 563 -18.63 -22.85 -5.40
CA ASP A 563 -18.53 -23.50 -6.70
C ASP A 563 -18.29 -25.02 -6.61
N THR A 564 -18.80 -25.78 -7.58
CA THR A 564 -18.70 -27.24 -7.64
C THR A 564 -18.86 -27.76 -9.05
N GLY A 565 -18.16 -28.84 -9.38
CA GLY A 565 -18.44 -29.67 -10.55
C GLY A 565 -19.68 -30.53 -10.37
N GLN A 566 -19.81 -31.56 -11.21
CA GLN A 566 -20.95 -32.46 -11.18
C GLN A 566 -20.76 -33.61 -10.18
N SER A 567 -21.81 -33.89 -9.41
CA SER A 567 -21.91 -35.06 -8.51
C SER A 567 -20.75 -35.22 -7.50
N PRO A 568 -20.26 -34.18 -6.83
CA PRO A 568 -19.30 -34.34 -5.75
C PRO A 568 -19.97 -34.93 -4.52
N LYS A 569 -19.20 -35.65 -3.69
CA LYS A 569 -19.64 -36.22 -2.42
C LYS A 569 -18.60 -35.96 -1.35
N ILE A 570 -18.99 -35.30 -0.28
CA ILE A 570 -18.15 -35.23 0.92
C ILE A 570 -18.20 -36.53 1.67
N VAL A 571 -17.05 -37.09 1.97
CA VAL A 571 -16.89 -38.24 2.85
C VAL A 571 -15.92 -37.91 3.97
N ILE A 572 -16.31 -38.25 5.21
CA ILE A 572 -15.52 -37.99 6.41
C ILE A 572 -15.27 -39.35 7.12
N TRP A 573 -14.01 -39.56 7.46
CA TRP A 573 -13.58 -40.69 8.32
C TRP A 573 -13.04 -40.11 9.62
N VAL A 574 -13.36 -40.80 10.71
CA VAL A 574 -12.77 -40.56 12.04
C VAL A 574 -12.14 -41.87 12.48
N ASP A 575 -10.84 -41.87 12.77
CA ASP A 575 -10.05 -43.03 13.19
C ASP A 575 -10.19 -44.22 12.23
N GLY A 576 -10.26 -43.95 10.95
CA GLY A 576 -10.41 -44.92 9.88
C GLY A 576 -11.84 -45.43 9.66
N ILE A 577 -12.82 -45.00 10.47
CA ILE A 577 -14.24 -45.34 10.32
C ILE A 577 -14.94 -44.27 9.51
N LYS A 578 -15.65 -44.63 8.44
CA LYS A 578 -16.48 -43.72 7.67
C LYS A 578 -17.71 -43.30 8.49
N VAL A 579 -17.79 -42.04 8.89
CA VAL A 579 -18.87 -41.49 9.73
C VAL A 579 -19.88 -40.67 8.93
N LEU A 580 -19.49 -40.17 7.73
CA LEU A 580 -20.37 -39.43 6.86
C LEU A 580 -20.01 -39.67 5.39
N GLU A 581 -21.02 -39.82 4.53
CA GLU A 581 -20.91 -39.73 3.08
C GLU A 581 -22.20 -39.17 2.51
N GLN A 582 -22.14 -37.98 1.91
CA GLN A 582 -23.32 -37.29 1.39
C GLN A 582 -22.97 -36.53 0.09
N ASN A 583 -23.96 -36.37 -0.80
CA ASN A 583 -23.84 -35.48 -1.95
C ASN A 583 -23.56 -34.08 -1.47
N ALA A 584 -22.66 -33.40 -2.15
CA ALA A 584 -22.28 -32.04 -1.81
C ALA A 584 -22.96 -31.02 -2.75
N ALA A 585 -23.43 -29.95 -2.17
CA ALA A 585 -23.86 -28.71 -2.87
C ALA A 585 -23.01 -27.55 -2.43
N VAL A 586 -23.09 -26.43 -3.14
CA VAL A 586 -22.41 -25.18 -2.78
C VAL A 586 -22.94 -24.63 -1.44
N ASN A 587 -22.06 -23.99 -0.66
CA ASN A 587 -22.40 -23.34 0.61
C ASN A 587 -23.06 -24.26 1.65
N GLN A 588 -22.83 -25.56 1.58
CA GLN A 588 -23.39 -26.57 2.47
C GLN A 588 -22.41 -26.90 3.60
N THR A 589 -22.94 -27.11 4.81
CA THR A 589 -22.15 -27.54 5.97
C THR A 589 -22.43 -28.99 6.32
N PHE A 590 -21.38 -29.76 6.47
CA PHE A 590 -21.39 -31.17 6.93
C PHE A 590 -20.83 -31.20 8.34
N THR A 591 -21.53 -31.83 9.29
CA THR A 591 -21.16 -31.86 10.70
C THR A 591 -21.07 -33.31 11.19
N VAL A 592 -19.99 -33.61 11.92
CA VAL A 592 -19.81 -34.88 12.64
C VAL A 592 -19.47 -34.59 14.11
N ASN A 593 -19.98 -35.41 15.01
CA ASN A 593 -19.63 -35.33 16.43
C ASN A 593 -18.33 -36.12 16.68
N ILE A 594 -17.45 -35.51 17.48
CA ILE A 594 -16.15 -36.09 17.85
C ILE A 594 -16.12 -36.24 19.38
N SER A 595 -15.72 -37.42 19.85
CA SER A 595 -15.53 -37.65 21.29
C SER A 595 -14.31 -36.90 21.83
N ALA A 596 -14.22 -36.82 23.16
CA ALA A 596 -12.95 -36.40 23.78
C ALA A 596 -11.84 -37.42 23.49
N GLY A 597 -10.62 -37.00 23.26
CA GLY A 597 -9.45 -37.78 22.98
C GLY A 597 -8.72 -37.40 21.69
N GLN A 598 -7.73 -38.21 21.35
CA GLN A 598 -6.97 -38.07 20.10
C GLN A 598 -7.71 -38.71 18.95
N HIS A 599 -7.79 -38.02 17.82
CA HIS A 599 -8.48 -38.49 16.62
C HIS A 599 -7.68 -38.17 15.35
N VAL A 600 -7.90 -39.00 14.33
CA VAL A 600 -7.45 -38.79 12.96
C VAL A 600 -8.68 -38.57 12.08
N ILE A 601 -8.89 -37.33 11.63
CA ILE A 601 -10.03 -36.97 10.79
C ILE A 601 -9.53 -36.81 9.35
N LYS A 602 -10.11 -37.60 8.42
CA LYS A 602 -9.83 -37.46 6.98
C LYS A 602 -11.08 -36.96 6.27
N VAL A 603 -10.91 -35.99 5.40
CA VAL A 603 -11.97 -35.49 4.50
C VAL A 603 -11.58 -35.76 3.07
N ASP A 604 -12.49 -36.29 2.27
CA ASP A 604 -12.25 -36.59 0.86
C ASP A 604 -13.52 -36.36 0.03
N ASN A 605 -13.37 -36.36 -1.27
CA ASN A 605 -14.47 -36.37 -2.23
C ASN A 605 -14.56 -37.74 -2.89
N SER A 606 -15.59 -38.52 -2.55
CA SER A 606 -15.85 -39.84 -3.14
C SER A 606 -16.67 -39.76 -4.43
N GLY A 607 -17.06 -38.58 -4.88
CA GLY A 607 -17.74 -38.33 -6.15
C GLY A 607 -16.81 -38.34 -7.35
N THR A 608 -17.34 -37.95 -8.52
CA THR A 608 -16.61 -37.98 -9.79
C THR A 608 -15.89 -36.66 -10.06
N ASP A 609 -16.49 -35.54 -9.74
CA ASP A 609 -15.99 -34.21 -10.02
C ASP A 609 -15.51 -33.49 -8.74
N TRP A 610 -15.09 -32.24 -8.84
CA TRP A 610 -14.53 -31.47 -7.74
C TRP A 610 -15.60 -30.67 -6.96
N VAL A 611 -15.24 -30.24 -5.74
CA VAL A 611 -15.99 -29.30 -4.93
C VAL A 611 -15.02 -28.35 -4.23
N THR A 612 -15.38 -27.08 -4.16
CA THR A 612 -14.63 -26.12 -3.37
C THR A 612 -14.99 -26.23 -1.88
N ILE A 613 -14.01 -26.01 -1.03
CA ILE A 613 -14.17 -25.95 0.43
C ILE A 613 -13.92 -24.50 0.86
N SER A 614 -14.82 -23.95 1.67
CA SER A 614 -14.61 -22.65 2.28
C SER A 614 -13.95 -22.74 3.64
N SER A 615 -14.25 -23.82 4.43
CA SER A 615 -13.62 -23.97 5.74
C SER A 615 -13.73 -25.38 6.32
N TYR A 616 -12.81 -25.67 7.24
CA TYR A 616 -12.88 -26.77 8.20
C TYR A 616 -12.94 -26.16 9.60
N THR A 617 -13.91 -26.58 10.43
CA THR A 617 -14.12 -26.02 11.77
C THR A 617 -13.98 -27.12 12.83
N PHE A 618 -13.18 -26.84 13.85
CA PHE A 618 -12.96 -27.72 15.00
C PHE A 618 -13.47 -27.02 16.25
N SER A 619 -14.57 -27.49 16.82
CA SER A 619 -15.22 -26.80 17.94
C SER A 619 -14.36 -26.76 19.19
N GLY A 620 -14.23 -25.57 19.78
CA GLY A 620 -13.54 -25.35 21.03
C GLY A 620 -12.02 -25.50 20.99
N LEU A 621 -11.39 -25.64 19.82
CA LEU A 621 -9.94 -25.81 19.69
C LEU A 621 -9.21 -24.54 19.27
N GLY A 622 -9.93 -23.46 19.05
CA GLY A 622 -9.37 -22.15 18.72
C GLY A 622 -9.40 -21.18 19.90
N SER A 623 -8.87 -19.99 19.67
CA SER A 623 -8.99 -18.86 20.57
C SER A 623 -10.02 -17.87 20.00
N GLY A 624 -10.80 -17.24 20.88
CA GLY A 624 -11.68 -16.11 20.55
C GLY A 624 -10.93 -14.80 20.36
N VAL A 625 -9.61 -14.81 20.59
CA VAL A 625 -8.73 -13.63 20.42
C VAL A 625 -7.56 -13.99 19.54
N ASP A 626 -7.35 -13.23 18.47
CA ASP A 626 -6.13 -13.27 17.67
C ASP A 626 -5.07 -12.33 18.24
N ALA A 627 -3.80 -12.73 18.13
CA ALA A 627 -2.67 -11.93 18.53
C ALA A 627 -1.63 -11.85 17.43
N TYR A 628 -1.25 -10.63 17.08
CA TYR A 628 -0.21 -10.32 16.12
C TYR A 628 0.89 -9.59 16.87
N VAL A 629 2.06 -10.20 16.98
CA VAL A 629 3.15 -9.69 17.81
C VAL A 629 4.41 -9.55 16.99
N LEU A 630 5.08 -8.45 17.20
CA LEU A 630 6.41 -8.14 16.70
C LEU A 630 7.37 -8.05 17.87
N LYS A 631 8.57 -8.55 17.67
CA LYS A 631 9.62 -8.58 18.70
C LYS A 631 10.92 -8.01 18.14
N SER A 632 11.64 -7.22 18.95
CA SER A 632 12.94 -6.69 18.60
C SER A 632 13.98 -7.80 18.44
N GLU A 633 14.98 -7.57 17.59
CA GLU A 633 16.07 -8.50 17.37
C GLU A 633 16.81 -8.88 18.68
N ASN A 634 17.02 -7.91 19.56
CA ASN A 634 17.66 -8.13 20.87
C ASN A 634 16.73 -8.71 21.94
N GLN A 635 15.47 -9.00 21.60
CA GLN A 635 14.46 -9.62 22.48
C GLN A 635 14.13 -8.83 23.77
N THR A 636 14.34 -7.52 23.76
CA THR A 636 14.06 -6.63 24.92
C THR A 636 12.86 -5.73 24.71
N ARG A 637 12.28 -5.72 23.49
CA ARG A 637 11.08 -4.95 23.16
C ARG A 637 10.10 -5.79 22.38
N MET A 638 8.83 -5.45 22.52
CA MET A 638 7.75 -6.11 21.82
C MET A 638 6.66 -5.08 21.53
N ALA A 639 5.98 -5.23 20.42
CA ALA A 639 4.74 -4.54 20.14
C ALA A 639 3.73 -5.54 19.60
N GLY A 640 2.46 -5.34 19.86
CA GLY A 640 1.45 -6.26 19.38
C GLY A 640 0.07 -5.63 19.29
N TRP A 641 -0.78 -6.35 18.59
CA TRP A 641 -2.19 -6.07 18.43
C TRP A 641 -2.99 -7.34 18.71
N VAL A 642 -4.04 -7.24 19.50
CA VAL A 642 -4.94 -8.33 19.85
C VAL A 642 -6.35 -7.97 19.44
N LEU A 643 -7.06 -8.92 18.82
CA LEU A 643 -8.37 -8.76 18.21
C LEU A 643 -9.37 -9.76 18.78
N ASN A 644 -10.52 -9.30 19.24
CA ASN A 644 -11.68 -10.17 19.49
C ASN A 644 -12.22 -10.68 18.15
N ASN A 645 -12.05 -11.97 17.87
CA ASN A 645 -12.43 -12.61 16.59
C ASN A 645 -13.91 -12.45 16.26
N SER A 646 -14.76 -12.27 17.28
CA SER A 646 -16.18 -12.03 17.07
C SER A 646 -16.46 -10.62 16.53
N TYR A 647 -15.51 -9.67 16.62
CA TYR A 647 -15.67 -8.33 16.11
C TYR A 647 -15.17 -8.22 14.66
N ASN A 648 -15.96 -8.71 13.76
CA ASN A 648 -15.74 -8.66 12.31
C ASN A 648 -16.99 -8.14 11.60
N HIS A 649 -16.84 -7.68 10.36
CA HIS A 649 -17.93 -7.04 9.61
C HIS A 649 -19.20 -7.91 9.47
N GLN A 650 -19.05 -9.24 9.30
CA GLN A 650 -20.19 -10.14 9.15
C GLN A 650 -20.97 -10.29 10.46
N SER A 651 -20.26 -10.44 11.58
CA SER A 651 -20.88 -10.57 12.91
C SER A 651 -21.60 -9.30 13.32
N VAL A 652 -20.94 -8.15 13.14
CA VAL A 652 -21.52 -6.84 13.49
C VAL A 652 -22.75 -6.53 12.64
N GLN A 653 -22.70 -6.78 11.33
CA GLN A 653 -23.83 -6.56 10.44
C GLN A 653 -25.02 -7.48 10.75
N SER A 654 -24.77 -8.73 11.12
CA SER A 654 -25.85 -9.73 11.33
C SER A 654 -26.44 -9.71 12.74
N GLY A 655 -25.70 -9.33 13.75
CA GLY A 655 -26.07 -9.48 15.16
C GLY A 655 -25.84 -8.26 16.03
N GLY A 656 -25.29 -7.15 15.49
CA GLY A 656 -24.89 -5.99 16.28
C GLY A 656 -23.52 -6.17 16.93
N VAL A 657 -23.23 -5.35 17.97
CA VAL A 657 -21.93 -5.36 18.65
C VAL A 657 -21.73 -6.70 19.39
N PRO A 658 -20.66 -7.45 19.10
CA PRO A 658 -20.39 -8.71 19.77
C PRO A 658 -20.06 -8.51 21.27
N ALA A 659 -20.17 -9.58 22.04
CA ALA A 659 -19.76 -9.57 23.44
C ALA A 659 -18.23 -9.40 23.56
N ALA A 660 -17.81 -8.74 24.61
CA ALA A 660 -16.38 -8.61 24.90
C ALA A 660 -15.74 -10.00 25.18
N ALA A 661 -14.55 -10.21 24.65
CA ALA A 661 -13.72 -11.36 24.97
C ALA A 661 -13.03 -11.09 26.32
N SER A 662 -13.29 -11.93 27.32
CA SER A 662 -12.81 -11.75 28.70
C SER A 662 -11.99 -12.94 29.18
N GLY A 663 -11.05 -12.71 30.08
CA GLY A 663 -10.26 -13.78 30.73
C GLY A 663 -9.12 -14.31 29.87
N GLY A 664 -8.74 -13.61 28.78
CA GLY A 664 -7.63 -13.98 27.92
C GLY A 664 -6.27 -13.84 28.60
N THR A 665 -5.37 -14.79 28.38
CA THR A 665 -3.95 -14.71 28.77
C THR A 665 -3.10 -14.81 27.52
N LEU A 666 -2.42 -13.69 27.19
CA LEU A 666 -1.44 -13.63 26.11
C LEU A 666 -0.13 -14.27 26.54
N GLN A 667 0.42 -15.13 25.68
CA GLN A 667 1.72 -15.75 25.85
C GLN A 667 2.60 -15.50 24.61
N VAL A 668 3.82 -15.00 24.85
CA VAL A 668 4.79 -14.72 23.79
C VAL A 668 6.15 -15.27 24.20
N PRO A 669 6.66 -16.32 23.54
CA PRO A 669 7.97 -16.89 23.81
C PRO A 669 9.11 -16.05 23.22
N GLY A 670 10.33 -16.30 23.74
CA GLY A 670 11.56 -15.74 23.18
C GLY A 670 11.79 -14.27 23.56
N MET A 671 11.43 -13.86 24.76
CA MET A 671 11.84 -12.59 25.38
C MET A 671 12.97 -12.83 26.39
N SER A 672 13.85 -11.85 26.56
CA SER A 672 14.85 -11.87 27.62
C SER A 672 14.16 -11.78 28.98
N ASN A 673 14.63 -12.56 29.98
CA ASN A 673 14.08 -12.47 31.32
C ASN A 673 14.36 -11.10 31.94
N GLY A 674 13.39 -10.55 32.66
CA GLY A 674 13.53 -9.24 33.32
C GLY A 674 12.21 -8.58 33.64
N ALA A 675 12.32 -7.39 34.24
CA ALA A 675 11.19 -6.54 34.55
C ALA A 675 10.92 -5.57 33.36
N TYR A 676 9.71 -5.53 32.93
CA TYR A 676 9.25 -4.72 31.79
C TYR A 676 8.04 -3.87 32.17
N THR A 677 7.72 -2.91 31.31
CA THR A 677 6.46 -2.18 31.36
C THR A 677 5.68 -2.49 30.08
N ILE A 678 4.42 -2.93 30.23
CA ILE A 678 3.48 -3.01 29.14
C ILE A 678 2.63 -1.74 29.10
N LYS A 679 2.50 -1.14 27.93
CA LYS A 679 1.68 0.05 27.63
C LYS A 679 0.57 -0.35 26.68
N TYR A 680 -0.66 0.07 26.96
CA TYR A 680 -1.83 -0.23 26.15
C TYR A 680 -2.34 1.00 25.43
N PHE A 681 -2.82 0.80 24.19
CA PHE A 681 -3.33 1.84 23.31
C PHE A 681 -4.70 1.46 22.78
N ASP A 682 -5.60 2.40 22.75
CA ASP A 682 -6.93 2.30 22.16
C ASP A 682 -6.83 2.36 20.61
N CYS A 683 -7.27 1.31 19.92
CA CYS A 683 -7.16 1.23 18.46
C CYS A 683 -8.18 2.09 17.72
N LEU A 684 -9.21 2.62 18.38
CA LEU A 684 -10.17 3.54 17.77
C LEU A 684 -9.70 4.99 17.82
N THR A 685 -8.86 5.35 18.79
CA THR A 685 -8.42 6.74 18.98
C THR A 685 -6.91 6.91 18.86
N GLY A 686 -6.13 5.84 18.94
CA GLY A 686 -4.67 5.87 19.04
C GLY A 686 -4.17 6.35 20.41
N ALA A 687 -5.06 6.56 21.38
CA ALA A 687 -4.70 7.09 22.68
C ALA A 687 -4.01 6.04 23.57
N PHE A 688 -3.01 6.48 24.35
CA PHE A 688 -2.49 5.73 25.45
C PHE A 688 -3.58 5.52 26.51
N LEU A 689 -3.78 4.28 26.96
CA LEU A 689 -4.81 3.96 27.96
C LEU A 689 -4.21 3.87 29.36
N ASN A 690 -3.26 3.00 29.54
CA ASN A 690 -2.56 2.79 30.81
C ASN A 690 -1.27 1.98 30.60
N SER A 691 -0.49 1.85 31.67
CA SER A 691 0.66 0.97 31.72
C SER A 691 0.66 0.13 32.98
N ALA A 692 1.34 -1.03 32.94
CA ALA A 692 1.50 -1.92 34.05
C ALA A 692 2.89 -2.56 34.04
N PRO A 693 3.49 -2.81 35.22
CA PRO A 693 4.69 -3.62 35.29
C PRO A 693 4.35 -5.07 34.91
N VAL A 694 5.27 -5.71 34.21
CA VAL A 694 5.19 -7.11 33.83
C VAL A 694 6.55 -7.76 33.91
N GLU A 695 6.61 -9.02 34.33
CA GLU A 695 7.84 -9.78 34.39
C GLU A 695 7.89 -10.84 33.32
N VAL A 696 9.00 -10.92 32.61
CA VAL A 696 9.33 -12.02 31.70
C VAL A 696 10.13 -13.05 32.46
N ALA A 697 9.58 -14.25 32.58
CA ALA A 697 10.19 -15.39 33.23
C ALA A 697 10.29 -16.59 32.32
N ASN A 698 11.35 -17.37 32.42
CA ASN A 698 11.61 -18.56 31.59
C ASN A 698 11.59 -18.27 30.06
N GLY A 699 11.99 -17.06 29.69
CA GLY A 699 12.04 -16.65 28.29
C GLY A 699 10.67 -16.40 27.65
N ALA A 700 9.61 -16.20 28.42
CA ALA A 700 8.27 -15.95 27.89
C ALA A 700 7.54 -14.84 28.65
N LEU A 701 6.90 -13.96 27.92
CA LEU A 701 5.89 -13.05 28.47
C LEU A 701 4.59 -13.81 28.68
N SER A 702 3.99 -13.67 29.86
CA SER A 702 2.63 -14.14 30.15
C SER A 702 1.85 -13.02 30.83
N VAL A 703 0.79 -12.51 30.18
CA VAL A 703 0.01 -11.37 30.68
C VAL A 703 -1.48 -11.57 30.47
N ASN A 704 -2.28 -11.27 31.53
CA ASN A 704 -3.74 -11.25 31.39
C ASN A 704 -4.15 -10.02 30.60
N LEU A 705 -4.93 -10.25 29.53
CA LEU A 705 -5.50 -9.20 28.73
C LEU A 705 -6.69 -8.55 29.45
N PRO A 706 -6.90 -7.26 29.29
CA PRO A 706 -8.17 -6.64 29.68
C PRO A 706 -9.32 -7.21 28.81
N ASP A 707 -10.55 -6.94 29.19
CA ASP A 707 -11.72 -7.29 28.38
C ASP A 707 -11.65 -6.57 27.04
N LEU A 708 -11.72 -7.34 25.95
CA LEU A 708 -11.62 -6.83 24.58
C LEU A 708 -13.01 -6.78 23.96
N LEU A 709 -13.57 -5.58 23.80
CA LEU A 709 -14.79 -5.42 22.99
C LEU A 709 -14.47 -5.63 21.51
N TRP A 710 -13.52 -4.90 20.98
CA TRP A 710 -13.01 -5.02 19.61
C TRP A 710 -11.53 -5.46 19.65
N ASP A 711 -10.63 -4.51 19.87
CA ASP A 711 -9.19 -4.76 19.77
C ASP A 711 -8.38 -3.85 20.71
N LEU A 712 -7.09 -4.13 20.79
CA LEU A 712 -6.16 -3.40 21.66
C LEU A 712 -4.74 -3.53 21.10
N ALA A 713 -4.00 -2.42 21.05
CA ALA A 713 -2.58 -2.42 20.77
C ALA A 713 -1.78 -2.31 22.07
N PHE A 714 -0.56 -2.86 22.07
CA PHE A 714 0.32 -2.78 23.21
C PHE A 714 1.80 -2.70 22.82
N VAL A 715 2.61 -2.11 23.70
CA VAL A 715 4.07 -2.07 23.61
C VAL A 715 4.66 -2.56 24.92
N VAL A 716 5.66 -3.43 24.86
CA VAL A 716 6.42 -3.93 26.02
C VAL A 716 7.86 -3.44 25.90
N GLU A 717 8.35 -2.77 26.93
CA GLU A 717 9.67 -2.15 26.97
C GLU A 717 10.38 -2.48 28.28
N ASP A 718 11.70 -2.66 28.23
CA ASP A 718 12.55 -2.83 29.42
C ASP A 718 12.49 -1.57 30.29
N GLN A 719 12.33 -1.74 31.60
CA GLN A 719 12.27 -0.62 32.58
C GLN A 719 13.57 0.21 32.63
N SER A 720 14.66 -0.31 32.10
CA SER A 720 15.96 0.38 32.10
C SER A 720 16.13 1.35 30.89
N VAL A 721 15.19 1.41 29.97
CA VAL A 721 15.25 2.29 28.79
C VAL A 721 14.51 3.60 29.10
N ASP A 722 15.24 4.71 29.13
CA ASP A 722 14.66 6.06 29.17
C ASP A 722 13.78 6.27 27.94
N VAL A 723 12.48 6.22 28.10
CA VAL A 723 11.51 6.44 27.03
C VAL A 723 11.17 7.93 27.01
N ALA A 724 11.11 8.53 25.83
CA ALA A 724 10.48 9.84 25.68
C ALA A 724 9.11 9.82 26.40
N GLU A 725 8.89 10.73 27.33
CA GLU A 725 7.64 10.81 28.10
C GLU A 725 6.46 10.85 27.12
N ILE A 726 5.68 9.77 27.10
CA ILE A 726 4.36 9.80 26.47
C ILE A 726 3.51 10.70 27.35
N PRO A 727 2.95 11.80 26.85
CA PRO A 727 2.13 12.67 27.66
C PRO A 727 0.99 11.87 28.30
N GLU A 728 0.81 11.99 29.61
CA GLU A 728 -0.32 11.38 30.32
C GLU A 728 -1.63 11.73 29.60
N PRO A 729 -2.50 10.74 29.36
CA PRO A 729 -3.74 10.98 28.66
C PRO A 729 -4.64 11.95 29.44
N LEU A 730 -5.49 12.66 28.72
CA LEU A 730 -6.54 13.44 29.37
C LEU A 730 -7.54 12.48 30.00
N HIS A 731 -7.75 12.60 31.30
CA HIS A 731 -8.77 11.84 32.03
C HIS A 731 -10.03 12.66 32.17
N PHE A 732 -11.18 12.07 31.86
CA PHE A 732 -12.47 12.71 32.08
C PHE A 732 -13.55 11.67 32.42
N GLU A 733 -14.60 12.12 33.09
CA GLU A 733 -15.78 11.32 33.42
C GLU A 733 -17.02 11.94 32.77
N VAL A 734 -18.06 11.14 32.50
CA VAL A 734 -19.26 11.55 31.76
C VAL A 734 -20.51 11.32 32.61
N PHE A 735 -21.35 12.35 32.76
CA PHE A 735 -22.60 12.29 33.51
C PHE A 735 -23.74 13.06 32.81
N PRO A 736 -25.01 12.58 32.78
CA PRO A 736 -25.38 11.20 33.10
C PRO A 736 -25.10 10.24 31.93
N SER A 737 -24.89 8.97 32.27
CA SER A 737 -24.98 7.87 31.32
C SER A 737 -25.74 6.73 32.03
N PRO A 738 -26.87 6.24 31.51
CA PRO A 738 -27.51 6.59 30.21
C PRO A 738 -28.16 7.97 30.17
N THR A 739 -28.40 8.47 28.97
CA THR A 739 -29.01 9.77 28.66
C THR A 739 -29.94 9.67 27.44
N VAL A 740 -30.49 10.78 26.97
CA VAL A 740 -31.38 10.81 25.79
C VAL A 740 -30.84 11.72 24.68
N PRO A 741 -31.22 11.52 23.38
CA PRO A 741 -30.82 12.40 22.30
C PRO A 741 -31.18 13.86 22.57
N GLY A 742 -30.32 14.79 22.14
CA GLY A 742 -30.55 16.22 22.36
C GLY A 742 -30.32 16.72 23.79
N SER A 743 -29.88 15.87 24.72
CA SER A 743 -29.53 16.27 26.08
C SER A 743 -28.09 16.80 26.11
N ALA A 744 -27.80 17.64 27.11
CA ALA A 744 -26.42 17.95 27.48
C ALA A 744 -25.90 16.90 28.47
N VAL A 745 -24.67 16.43 28.26
CA VAL A 745 -23.92 15.64 29.23
C VAL A 745 -22.78 16.49 29.80
N ILE A 746 -22.43 16.23 31.04
CA ILE A 746 -21.35 16.91 31.73
C ILE A 746 -20.13 16.02 31.66
N LEU A 747 -19.03 16.58 31.22
CA LEU A 747 -17.71 15.97 31.23
C LEU A 747 -16.89 16.62 32.32
N GLU A 748 -16.44 15.83 33.27
CA GLU A 748 -15.57 16.29 34.34
C GLU A 748 -14.13 15.92 33.98
N VAL A 749 -13.29 16.94 33.74
CA VAL A 749 -11.91 16.79 33.27
C VAL A 749 -10.97 17.50 34.23
N ASP A 750 -9.79 16.90 34.46
CA ASP A 750 -8.70 17.52 35.19
C ASP A 750 -7.52 17.78 34.27
N THR A 751 -7.06 19.03 34.20
CA THR A 751 -5.95 19.44 33.32
C THR A 751 -4.86 20.14 34.14
N ALA A 752 -3.60 19.79 33.92
CA ALA A 752 -2.49 20.39 34.65
C ALA A 752 -2.25 21.87 34.28
N GLU A 753 -2.54 22.22 33.05
CA GLU A 753 -2.25 23.56 32.47
C GLU A 753 -3.47 24.09 31.71
N LYS A 754 -3.40 25.38 31.40
CA LYS A 754 -4.39 26.03 30.54
C LYS A 754 -4.27 25.46 29.12
N THR A 755 -5.35 24.90 28.60
CA THR A 755 -5.38 24.26 27.27
C THR A 755 -6.76 24.35 26.64
N ASP A 756 -6.83 24.38 25.31
CA ASP A 756 -8.08 24.35 24.56
C ASP A 756 -8.53 22.90 24.37
N LEU A 757 -9.78 22.62 24.76
CA LEU A 757 -10.32 21.27 24.74
C LEU A 757 -11.35 21.12 23.63
N GLN A 758 -11.26 20.01 22.90
CA GLN A 758 -12.26 19.56 21.94
C GLN A 758 -12.82 18.21 22.36
N VAL A 759 -14.13 18.08 22.33
CA VAL A 759 -14.86 16.83 22.60
C VAL A 759 -15.49 16.31 21.32
N THR A 760 -15.32 15.03 21.04
CA THR A 760 -15.86 14.35 19.87
C THR A 760 -16.72 13.16 20.28
N LEU A 761 -17.94 13.07 19.77
CA LEU A 761 -18.81 11.92 19.88
C LEU A 761 -18.51 10.97 18.72
N LEU A 762 -18.28 9.71 19.04
CA LEU A 762 -18.00 8.64 18.08
C LEU A 762 -19.09 7.58 18.14
N ASP A 763 -19.39 6.92 17.03
CA ASP A 763 -20.16 5.67 17.03
C ASP A 763 -19.30 4.47 17.47
N THR A 764 -19.90 3.29 17.50
CA THR A 764 -19.22 2.06 17.91
C THR A 764 -18.13 1.58 16.95
N SER A 765 -18.03 2.16 15.76
CA SER A 765 -16.95 1.91 14.81
C SER A 765 -15.78 2.92 14.91
N GLY A 766 -15.93 3.94 15.79
CA GLY A 766 -14.93 5.00 15.95
C GLY A 766 -15.13 6.21 15.04
N ARG A 767 -16.17 6.22 14.19
CA ARG A 767 -16.47 7.35 13.30
C ARG A 767 -17.01 8.54 14.09
N ALA A 768 -16.45 9.73 13.84
CA ALA A 768 -16.91 10.96 14.46
C ALA A 768 -18.32 11.35 13.93
N LEU A 769 -19.24 11.52 14.85
CA LEU A 769 -20.63 11.96 14.57
C LEU A 769 -20.85 13.43 14.86
N HIS A 770 -20.18 13.94 15.89
CA HIS A 770 -20.31 15.33 16.32
C HIS A 770 -19.07 15.77 17.08
N SER A 771 -18.58 17.00 16.86
CA SER A 771 -17.49 17.59 17.60
C SER A 771 -17.86 18.98 18.10
N GLN A 772 -17.45 19.28 19.34
CA GLN A 772 -17.72 20.56 19.99
C GLN A 772 -16.43 21.06 20.67
N SER A 773 -16.08 22.32 20.42
CA SER A 773 -15.05 23.00 21.23
C SER A 773 -15.60 23.21 22.64
N ALA A 774 -14.85 22.75 23.60
CA ALA A 774 -15.19 22.88 25.03
C ALA A 774 -14.64 24.17 25.65
N GLY A 775 -13.96 25.00 24.89
CA GLY A 775 -13.27 26.21 25.36
C GLY A 775 -11.94 25.92 26.03
N SER A 776 -11.31 26.97 26.55
CA SER A 776 -10.02 26.87 27.23
C SER A 776 -10.19 26.44 28.69
N SER A 777 -9.52 25.37 29.10
CA SER A 777 -9.33 25.02 30.50
C SER A 777 -8.44 26.08 31.20
N ASN A 778 -8.70 26.30 32.47
CA ASN A 778 -7.85 27.21 33.28
C ASN A 778 -6.81 26.43 34.14
N GLY A 779 -6.69 25.11 33.96
CA GLY A 779 -5.98 24.19 34.85
C GLY A 779 -6.84 23.75 36.05
N GLY A 780 -6.60 22.54 36.54
CA GLY A 780 -7.39 21.88 37.58
C GLY A 780 -8.67 21.21 37.09
N ARG A 781 -9.47 20.74 38.06
CA ARG A 781 -10.71 20.02 37.77
C ARG A 781 -11.82 20.97 37.34
N GLN A 782 -12.47 20.68 36.23
CA GLN A 782 -13.56 21.51 35.67
C GLN A 782 -14.65 20.66 35.05
N GLN A 783 -15.82 21.24 34.86
CA GLN A 783 -16.96 20.62 34.21
C GLN A 783 -17.25 21.31 32.88
N ILE A 784 -17.41 20.49 31.83
CA ILE A 784 -17.70 20.90 30.47
C ILE A 784 -19.06 20.37 30.08
N SER A 785 -19.93 21.19 29.53
CA SER A 785 -21.21 20.75 28.96
C SER A 785 -21.03 20.40 27.49
N PHE A 786 -21.32 19.17 27.12
CA PHE A 786 -21.32 18.69 25.73
C PHE A 786 -22.77 18.42 25.29
N GLN A 787 -23.18 19.03 24.19
CA GLN A 787 -24.54 18.93 23.65
C GLN A 787 -24.63 17.75 22.70
N LEU A 788 -25.44 16.75 23.02
CA LEU A 788 -25.70 15.63 22.12
C LEU A 788 -26.61 16.05 20.95
N PRO A 789 -26.36 15.55 19.71
CA PRO A 789 -27.31 15.71 18.61
C PRO A 789 -28.69 15.14 18.94
N GLY A 790 -29.75 15.85 18.49
CA GLY A 790 -31.14 15.46 18.81
C GLY A 790 -31.67 14.29 17.99
N ASP A 791 -30.97 13.92 16.94
CA ASP A 791 -31.33 12.85 15.97
C ASP A 791 -30.57 11.55 16.18
N LEU A 792 -29.80 11.45 17.26
CA LEU A 792 -29.03 10.22 17.56
C LEU A 792 -29.98 9.02 17.78
N PRO A 793 -29.69 7.87 17.11
CA PRO A 793 -30.35 6.61 17.45
C PRO A 793 -30.07 6.20 18.89
N GLY A 794 -30.97 5.42 19.49
CA GLY A 794 -30.67 4.75 20.76
C GLY A 794 -29.56 3.74 20.58
N GLY A 795 -28.58 3.72 21.48
CA GLY A 795 -27.41 2.82 21.38
C GLY A 795 -26.23 3.22 22.24
N LEU A 796 -25.13 2.51 22.05
CA LEU A 796 -23.84 2.79 22.67
C LEU A 796 -23.05 3.74 21.77
N TYR A 797 -22.40 4.73 22.38
CA TYR A 797 -21.53 5.70 21.73
C TYR A 797 -20.28 5.91 22.57
N TRP A 798 -19.29 6.58 21.99
CA TRP A 798 -18.05 6.91 22.67
C TRP A 798 -17.82 8.42 22.65
N LEU A 799 -17.27 8.95 23.72
CA LEU A 799 -16.77 10.31 23.81
C LEU A 799 -15.25 10.31 23.92
N LYS A 800 -14.61 11.14 23.12
CA LYS A 800 -13.16 11.38 23.06
C LYS A 800 -12.90 12.85 23.32
N MET A 801 -11.81 13.14 24.06
CA MET A 801 -11.36 14.52 24.33
C MET A 801 -9.93 14.71 23.87
N THR A 802 -9.61 15.87 23.33
CA THR A 802 -8.24 16.25 22.94
C THR A 802 -7.95 17.71 23.27
N ASP A 803 -6.70 18.02 23.56
CA ASP A 803 -6.16 19.38 23.72
C ASP A 803 -5.21 19.78 22.58
N GLY A 804 -5.23 19.04 21.46
CA GLY A 804 -4.34 19.24 20.34
C GLY A 804 -2.96 18.58 20.48
N LYS A 805 -2.55 18.25 21.71
CA LYS A 805 -1.29 17.54 22.01
C LYS A 805 -1.54 16.16 22.63
N ARG A 806 -2.54 16.06 23.47
CA ARG A 806 -2.93 14.85 24.19
C ARG A 806 -4.33 14.43 23.75
N THR A 807 -4.57 13.14 23.71
CA THR A 807 -5.89 12.56 23.46
C THR A 807 -6.27 11.68 24.64
N SER A 808 -7.52 11.76 25.07
CA SER A 808 -8.07 10.84 26.09
C SER A 808 -8.30 9.45 25.51
N GLY A 809 -8.38 8.43 26.33
CA GLY A 809 -9.14 7.23 26.04
C GLY A 809 -10.62 7.57 25.77
N THR A 810 -11.37 6.65 25.20
CA THR A 810 -12.81 6.80 24.99
C THR A 810 -13.58 6.52 26.27
N LYS A 811 -14.65 7.28 26.51
CA LYS A 811 -15.65 7.00 27.56
C LYS A 811 -16.97 6.64 26.91
N SER A 812 -17.55 5.52 27.33
CA SER A 812 -18.83 5.08 26.78
C SER A 812 -20.00 5.95 27.28
N ILE A 813 -20.96 6.18 26.41
CA ILE A 813 -22.22 6.82 26.74
C ILE A 813 -23.38 6.03 26.12
N VAL A 814 -24.40 5.74 26.89
CA VAL A 814 -25.60 5.03 26.44
C VAL A 814 -26.69 6.04 26.17
N ILE A 815 -27.23 6.04 24.96
CA ILE A 815 -28.35 6.86 24.52
C ILE A 815 -29.64 6.00 24.58
N ASN A 816 -30.59 6.39 25.45
CA ASN A 816 -31.91 5.77 25.50
C ASN A 816 -32.89 6.60 24.66
N ARG A 817 -33.79 5.95 23.91
CA ARG A 817 -34.91 6.62 23.23
C ARG A 817 -36.12 6.71 24.11
#